data_595d948309a1d882926e02ebb5086dc0
#
_entry.id   595d948309a1d882926e02ebb5086dc0
#
_cell.length_a   1.000
_cell.length_b   1.000
_cell.length_c   1.000
_cell.angle_alpha   90.00
_cell.angle_beta   90.00
_cell.angle_gamma   90.00
#
_symmetry.space_group_name_H-M   'P 1'
#
loop_
_entity.id
_entity.type
_entity.pdbx_description
1 polymer ?
#
loop_
_entity_poly.entity_id
_entity_poly.type
_entity_poly.pdbx_seq_one_letter_code
_entity_poly.pdbx_strand_id
1 'polypeptide(L)'
;EVRGAVGENLRRALDWLPTARTLVTIRTDCDLGETVQSIDQSLDLKPEDERLLLELFAQCGFRTWLREMEARLGVSAPGAGSGSTQVGLEGAKASGNMAGAAPEATARAPAPYVPAHPIPDDPAERRYETVMDEAALARWMDRIAAADLVAFDTETTSLDPMVAELVGVSLSVEPGEACYIPVGHRYAGAPDQLSLESVLSRLRPWLEDPAHLKVGQNLKYDTHVLENHGIRLAGIAHDTLLQSYVLEAHRNHDMDSLASRHLNRRTIRYEDVAGKGAAQIGFEQVPVDQAARYSAEDAEVTLHLHRTLWPRIEAEPTLQHIYREIEIPVSRVLQRMERQGVLIDASALARQSDELGRKLLELETRVHEAAGQPFNLGSPKQLGEILFERQGLPVIKKTASGAPSTDEEVLTKLAEDFPLPRLLLEWRGLAKLKSTYADKLPRMVNPRTGRVHTSYSQAVAVTGRLSSSEPNLQNIPIRTAEGRRIREAFVAPQGCQIMSADYSQIELRIMAHLSDDAALLRAFAEGMDVHRATAGEIFGIAPADVSSEQRRYAKVINFGLIYGMSAYGLAANLGIERDAARQYIDRYFARYPGVRRFMDETRLRAREQGYVETVFGRRLWLAEIHSPSGPRRAAAERAAINAPMQGTAADLIKLSMIAVQKWLDDGGLASRLIMQVHDELVLEVPQAEIETVRDGLSRLMTGVAQLKVPLEVGIGVGPNWEQAH
;
A
#
# COMPACT_ATOMS: atom_id res chain seq x y z
N GLU A 1 30.40 0.16 -34.46
CA GLU A 1 29.25 0.05 -35.38
C GLU A 1 27.99 -0.31 -34.57
N VAL A 2 27.05 0.62 -34.48
CA VAL A 2 25.76 0.40 -33.84
C VAL A 2 24.81 -0.22 -34.85
N ARG A 3 24.28 -1.44 -34.57
CA ARG A 3 23.37 -2.21 -35.45
C ARG A 3 21.91 -2.08 -34.99
N GLY A 4 20.96 -2.45 -35.86
CA GLY A 4 19.53 -2.44 -35.59
C GLY A 4 18.89 -1.05 -35.62
N ALA A 5 17.66 -0.93 -35.10
CA ALA A 5 16.87 0.30 -35.13
C ALA A 5 17.58 1.52 -34.51
N VAL A 6 18.41 1.31 -33.49
CA VAL A 6 19.21 2.38 -32.86
C VAL A 6 20.26 2.91 -33.86
N GLY A 7 20.94 2.03 -34.59
CA GLY A 7 21.91 2.41 -35.62
C GLY A 7 21.25 3.14 -36.79
N GLU A 8 20.04 2.76 -37.18
CA GLU A 8 19.29 3.44 -38.23
C GLU A 8 18.85 4.84 -37.80
N ASN A 9 18.33 4.98 -36.57
CA ASN A 9 17.93 6.26 -36.00
C ASN A 9 19.16 7.20 -35.86
N LEU A 10 20.30 6.67 -35.42
CA LEU A 10 21.55 7.43 -35.35
C LEU A 10 22.00 7.93 -36.74
N ARG A 11 21.93 7.07 -37.79
CA ARG A 11 22.27 7.46 -39.18
C ARG A 11 21.31 8.54 -39.71
N ARG A 12 20.03 8.47 -39.40
CA ARG A 12 19.06 9.53 -39.77
C ARG A 12 19.27 10.85 -39.02
N ALA A 13 19.86 10.80 -37.83
CA ALA A 13 20.13 11.98 -37.01
C ALA A 13 21.57 12.56 -37.23
N LEU A 14 22.38 12.02 -38.14
CA LEU A 14 23.76 12.44 -38.33
C LEU A 14 23.90 13.96 -38.56
N ASP A 15 23.03 14.54 -39.36
CA ASP A 15 23.07 15.98 -39.68
C ASP A 15 22.64 16.84 -38.49
N TRP A 16 21.88 16.28 -37.56
CA TRP A 16 21.42 16.96 -36.35
C TRP A 16 22.36 16.78 -35.15
N LEU A 17 23.24 15.78 -35.16
CA LEU A 17 24.15 15.49 -34.04
C LEU A 17 25.09 16.67 -33.67
N PRO A 18 25.62 17.46 -34.61
CA PRO A 18 26.43 18.65 -34.30
C PRO A 18 25.62 19.69 -33.53
N THR A 19 24.34 19.92 -33.93
CA THR A 19 23.41 20.83 -33.24
C THR A 19 23.08 20.30 -31.86
N ALA A 20 22.77 19.00 -31.72
CA ALA A 20 22.51 18.37 -30.43
C ALA A 20 23.71 18.52 -29.47
N ARG A 21 24.93 18.30 -29.99
CA ARG A 21 26.16 18.48 -29.20
C ARG A 21 26.31 19.93 -28.71
N THR A 22 26.02 20.90 -29.56
CA THR A 22 26.06 22.33 -29.18
C THR A 22 25.04 22.64 -28.10
N LEU A 23 23.81 22.08 -28.21
CA LEU A 23 22.72 22.31 -27.24
C LEU A 23 23.00 21.69 -25.85
N VAL A 24 23.71 20.57 -25.79
CA VAL A 24 24.03 19.89 -24.51
C VAL A 24 25.41 20.31 -23.94
N THR A 25 26.19 21.11 -24.67
CA THR A 25 27.51 21.58 -24.20
C THR A 25 27.30 22.83 -23.35
N ILE A 26 27.68 22.76 -22.08
CA ILE A 26 27.65 23.91 -21.17
C ILE A 26 28.70 24.92 -21.65
N ARG A 27 28.25 26.14 -21.89
CA ARG A 27 29.13 27.28 -22.19
C ARG A 27 29.48 28.00 -20.91
N THR A 28 30.76 28.22 -20.66
CA THR A 28 31.30 28.91 -19.52
C THR A 28 31.75 30.33 -19.86
N ASP A 29 31.62 30.73 -21.14
CA ASP A 29 32.07 31.97 -21.73
C ASP A 29 30.92 32.91 -22.16
N CYS A 30 29.71 32.69 -21.63
CA CYS A 30 28.57 33.55 -21.88
C CYS A 30 28.75 34.90 -21.14
N ASP A 31 28.61 36.00 -21.87
CA ASP A 31 28.54 37.31 -21.26
C ASP A 31 27.16 37.50 -20.63
N LEU A 32 27.11 37.53 -19.29
CA LEU A 32 25.90 37.74 -18.50
C LEU A 32 25.84 39.16 -17.92
N GLY A 33 26.74 40.06 -18.34
CA GLY A 33 27.08 41.33 -17.72
C GLY A 33 25.93 42.29 -17.43
N GLU A 34 24.87 42.29 -18.22
CA GLU A 34 23.68 43.11 -17.95
C GLU A 34 22.64 42.46 -17.04
N THR A 35 22.63 41.09 -16.99
CA THR A 35 21.59 40.33 -16.31
C THR A 35 22.06 39.77 -14.96
N VAL A 36 23.34 39.49 -14.79
CA VAL A 36 23.94 38.90 -13.59
C VAL A 36 25.17 39.73 -13.19
N GLN A 37 24.99 40.71 -12.30
CA GLN A 37 26.08 41.55 -11.80
C GLN A 37 26.96 40.87 -10.75
N SER A 38 26.38 39.92 -9.98
CA SER A 38 27.06 39.08 -9.00
C SER A 38 26.27 37.76 -8.89
N ILE A 39 26.96 36.62 -8.94
CA ILE A 39 26.34 35.30 -8.82
C ILE A 39 25.63 35.20 -7.47
N ASP A 40 26.26 35.61 -6.38
CA ASP A 40 25.73 35.54 -5.02
C ASP A 40 24.44 36.32 -4.83
N GLN A 41 24.36 37.53 -5.43
CA GLN A 41 23.16 38.38 -5.33
C GLN A 41 22.06 38.04 -6.35
N SER A 42 22.44 37.45 -7.48
CA SER A 42 21.51 37.16 -8.56
C SER A 42 20.85 35.79 -8.43
N LEU A 43 21.42 34.90 -7.61
CA LEU A 43 20.85 33.56 -7.29
C LEU A 43 20.05 33.56 -5.99
N ASP A 44 19.91 34.66 -5.28
CA ASP A 44 19.01 34.79 -4.16
C ASP A 44 17.55 34.50 -4.62
N LEU A 45 16.89 33.54 -4.04
CA LEU A 45 15.48 33.23 -4.27
C LEU A 45 14.64 34.43 -3.80
N LYS A 46 14.20 35.26 -4.76
CA LYS A 46 13.24 36.31 -4.47
C LYS A 46 11.83 35.71 -4.33
N PRO A 47 10.95 36.38 -3.54
CA PRO A 47 9.53 35.99 -3.52
C PRO A 47 8.98 35.95 -4.94
N GLU A 48 8.16 34.90 -5.23
CA GLU A 48 7.53 34.77 -6.53
C GLU A 48 6.66 36.01 -6.82
N ASP A 49 6.84 36.62 -8.01
CA ASP A 49 5.88 37.59 -8.52
C ASP A 49 4.69 36.87 -9.12
N GLU A 50 3.71 36.60 -8.27
CA GLU A 50 2.52 35.82 -8.63
C GLU A 50 1.71 36.45 -9.76
N ARG A 51 1.74 37.81 -9.91
CA ARG A 51 1.03 38.47 -11.00
C ARG A 51 1.76 38.29 -12.33
N LEU A 52 3.08 38.42 -12.31
CA LEU A 52 3.91 38.20 -13.50
C LEU A 52 3.82 36.73 -13.96
N LEU A 53 3.79 35.77 -13.01
CA LEU A 53 3.60 34.35 -13.31
C LEU A 53 2.22 34.09 -13.92
N LEU A 54 1.15 34.74 -13.43
CA LEU A 54 -0.18 34.63 -13.98
C LEU A 54 -0.24 35.07 -15.46
N GLU A 55 0.36 36.23 -15.76
CA GLU A 55 0.45 36.75 -17.12
C GLU A 55 1.29 35.83 -18.03
N LEU A 56 2.41 35.34 -17.54
CA LEU A 56 3.30 34.44 -18.28
C LEU A 56 2.60 33.09 -18.59
N PHE A 57 1.91 32.51 -17.62
CA PHE A 57 1.16 31.28 -17.82
C PHE A 57 -0.01 31.47 -18.80
N ALA A 58 -0.65 32.62 -18.79
CA ALA A 58 -1.68 32.97 -19.76
C ALA A 58 -1.09 33.09 -21.18
N GLN A 59 0.03 33.81 -21.35
CA GLN A 59 0.71 34.01 -22.62
C GLN A 59 1.28 32.71 -23.20
N CYS A 60 1.86 31.85 -22.35
CA CYS A 60 2.45 30.57 -22.75
C CYS A 60 1.43 29.45 -22.89
N GLY A 61 0.15 29.67 -22.55
CA GLY A 61 -0.92 28.68 -22.66
C GLY A 61 -0.82 27.54 -21.63
N PHE A 62 -0.13 27.73 -20.52
CA PHE A 62 0.01 26.75 -19.43
C PHE A 62 -1.25 26.70 -18.56
N ARG A 63 -2.32 26.15 -19.11
CA ARG A 63 -3.69 26.17 -18.56
C ARG A 63 -3.82 25.59 -17.14
N THR A 64 -3.02 24.62 -16.79
CA THR A 64 -3.05 24.01 -15.45
C THR A 64 -2.46 24.97 -14.42
N TRP A 65 -1.27 25.45 -14.65
CA TRP A 65 -0.59 26.42 -13.77
C TRP A 65 -1.30 27.76 -13.70
N LEU A 66 -1.93 28.19 -14.80
CA LEU A 66 -2.78 29.40 -14.82
C LEU A 66 -3.96 29.26 -13.85
N ARG A 67 -4.68 28.13 -13.87
CA ARG A 67 -5.81 27.89 -12.96
C ARG A 67 -5.38 27.76 -11.50
N GLU A 68 -4.25 27.12 -11.25
CA GLU A 68 -3.68 27.01 -9.90
C GLU A 68 -3.33 28.39 -9.34
N MET A 69 -2.74 29.24 -10.18
CA MET A 69 -2.39 30.62 -9.80
C MET A 69 -3.63 31.50 -9.64
N GLU A 70 -4.63 31.39 -10.52
CA GLU A 70 -5.93 32.06 -10.40
C GLU A 70 -6.64 31.67 -9.08
N ALA A 71 -6.63 30.40 -8.72
CA ALA A 71 -7.21 29.91 -7.47
C ALA A 71 -6.44 30.44 -6.23
N ARG A 72 -5.11 30.55 -6.32
CA ARG A 72 -4.23 31.05 -5.27
C ARG A 72 -4.39 32.55 -5.03
N LEU A 73 -4.60 33.33 -6.11
CA LEU A 73 -4.78 34.79 -6.06
C LEU A 73 -6.26 35.23 -5.87
N GLY A 74 -7.22 34.30 -5.98
CA GLY A 74 -8.64 34.63 -5.89
C GLY A 74 -9.17 35.49 -7.05
N VAL A 75 -8.49 35.47 -8.22
CA VAL A 75 -8.80 36.28 -9.38
C VAL A 75 -9.32 35.40 -10.50
N SER A 76 -10.52 35.70 -10.99
CA SER A 76 -11.02 35.10 -12.24
C SER A 76 -10.63 36.01 -13.40
N ALA A 77 -9.98 35.46 -14.42
CA ALA A 77 -9.58 36.22 -15.61
C ALA A 77 -10.79 36.82 -16.36
N PRO A 78 -10.72 38.07 -16.80
CA PRO A 78 -11.75 38.64 -17.68
C PRO A 78 -11.52 38.19 -19.13
N GLY A 79 -12.45 37.42 -19.67
CA GLY A 79 -12.62 37.32 -21.11
C GLY A 79 -12.34 35.99 -21.79
N ALA A 80 -13.34 35.14 -21.86
CA ALA A 80 -13.62 34.34 -23.06
C ALA A 80 -15.13 34.19 -23.16
N GLY A 81 -15.71 35.07 -23.93
CA GLY A 81 -17.11 34.99 -24.32
C GLY A 81 -17.34 33.89 -25.35
N SER A 82 -18.32 33.07 -25.11
CA SER A 82 -19.13 32.48 -26.15
C SER A 82 -20.49 32.14 -25.55
N GLY A 83 -21.51 32.72 -26.13
CA GLY A 83 -22.89 32.71 -25.65
C GLY A 83 -23.58 31.37 -25.68
N SER A 84 -24.49 31.22 -24.76
CA SER A 84 -25.76 30.54 -24.98
C SER A 84 -26.75 31.05 -23.92
N THR A 85 -27.71 31.73 -24.42
CA THR A 85 -29.09 32.05 -24.04
C THR A 85 -29.52 31.71 -22.59
N GLN A 86 -29.77 32.81 -21.87
CA GLN A 86 -30.60 32.85 -20.66
C GLN A 86 -32.09 32.65 -21.05
N VAL A 87 -32.80 31.85 -20.26
CA VAL A 87 -34.23 32.04 -20.03
C VAL A 87 -34.40 32.23 -18.53
N GLY A 88 -34.80 33.41 -18.16
CA GLY A 88 -35.06 33.80 -16.81
C GLY A 88 -36.42 33.36 -16.32
N LEU A 89 -36.56 33.25 -15.02
CA LEU A 89 -37.82 33.44 -14.28
C LEU A 89 -37.48 34.07 -12.93
N GLU A 90 -38.04 35.29 -12.80
CA GLU A 90 -38.04 36.08 -11.58
C GLU A 90 -39.01 35.52 -10.53
N GLY A 91 -38.67 35.82 -9.27
CA GLY A 91 -39.70 36.26 -8.31
C GLY A 91 -39.92 35.41 -7.09
N ALA A 92 -39.43 35.77 -5.92
CA ALA A 92 -40.19 36.38 -4.83
C ALA A 92 -39.43 36.35 -3.49
N LYS A 93 -39.26 37.52 -2.93
CA LYS A 93 -38.83 37.75 -1.54
C LYS A 93 -39.96 37.36 -0.57
N ALA A 94 -39.62 36.70 0.51
CA ALA A 94 -40.33 36.89 1.78
C ALA A 94 -39.39 36.66 2.97
N SER A 95 -39.26 37.68 3.77
CA SER A 95 -38.60 37.77 5.05
C SER A 95 -39.34 36.97 6.16
N GLY A 96 -38.54 36.41 7.09
CA GLY A 96 -39.07 35.81 8.31
C GLY A 96 -37.93 35.46 9.28
N ASN A 97 -37.66 36.39 10.16
CA ASN A 97 -36.73 36.31 11.28
C ASN A 97 -37.34 35.40 12.39
N MET A 98 -36.59 34.40 12.87
CA MET A 98 -36.70 33.95 14.26
C MET A 98 -35.42 33.25 14.68
N ALA A 99 -34.84 33.74 15.77
CA ALA A 99 -33.63 33.27 16.40
C ALA A 99 -33.81 31.94 17.15
N GLY A 100 -32.79 31.09 17.06
CA GLY A 100 -32.66 29.90 17.87
C GLY A 100 -31.20 29.41 17.79
N ALA A 101 -30.38 29.90 18.71
CA ALA A 101 -28.98 29.51 18.80
C ALA A 101 -28.86 28.07 19.27
N ALA A 102 -28.25 27.22 18.48
CA ALA A 102 -27.61 25.98 18.89
C ALA A 102 -26.08 26.16 18.74
N PRO A 103 -25.26 25.66 19.68
CA PRO A 103 -23.84 25.95 19.69
C PRO A 103 -23.14 25.19 18.55
N GLU A 104 -22.51 25.95 17.67
CA GLU A 104 -21.51 25.44 16.72
C GLU A 104 -20.35 24.83 17.51
N ALA A 105 -20.27 23.51 17.51
CA ALA A 105 -19.03 22.81 17.81
C ALA A 105 -18.11 22.94 16.60
N THR A 106 -17.43 24.06 16.49
CA THR A 106 -16.26 24.19 15.61
C THR A 106 -15.21 23.21 16.12
N ALA A 107 -15.01 22.11 15.42
CA ALA A 107 -13.83 21.26 15.60
C ALA A 107 -12.59 22.12 15.32
N ARG A 108 -12.02 22.64 16.40
CA ARG A 108 -10.78 23.38 16.38
C ARG A 108 -9.69 22.42 15.95
N ALA A 109 -9.09 22.64 14.79
CA ALA A 109 -7.86 21.95 14.42
C ALA A 109 -6.90 22.03 15.62
N PRO A 110 -6.26 20.92 16.02
CA PRO A 110 -5.29 20.97 17.12
C PRO A 110 -4.25 22.00 16.79
N ALA A 111 -3.93 22.84 17.78
CA ALA A 111 -2.91 23.87 17.63
C ALA A 111 -1.60 23.21 17.17
N PRO A 112 -0.85 23.83 16.24
CA PRO A 112 0.42 23.28 15.84
C PRO A 112 1.30 23.10 17.07
N TYR A 113 1.93 21.92 17.17
CA TYR A 113 2.90 21.64 18.22
C TYR A 113 4.01 22.69 18.14
N VAL A 114 4.21 23.42 19.23
CA VAL A 114 5.37 24.31 19.41
C VAL A 114 6.36 23.52 20.25
N PRO A 115 7.55 23.18 19.74
CA PRO A 115 8.56 22.47 20.54
C PRO A 115 8.89 23.24 21.80
N ALA A 116 9.06 22.54 22.92
CA ALA A 116 9.46 23.15 24.19
C ALA A 116 10.86 23.81 24.12
N HIS A 117 11.67 23.37 23.17
CA HIS A 117 12.94 24.01 22.80
C HIS A 117 12.95 24.29 21.29
N PRO A 118 13.36 25.50 20.85
CA PRO A 118 13.51 25.76 19.43
C PRO A 118 14.57 24.82 18.87
N ILE A 119 14.18 24.05 17.86
CA ILE A 119 15.12 23.20 17.12
C ILE A 119 15.92 24.15 16.24
N PRO A 120 17.26 24.02 16.21
CA PRO A 120 18.07 24.85 15.37
C PRO A 120 17.64 24.71 13.90
N ASP A 121 17.12 25.77 13.32
CA ASP A 121 16.80 25.83 11.88
C ASP A 121 18.10 25.80 11.04
N ASP A 122 19.20 26.28 11.62
CA ASP A 122 20.52 26.26 10.98
C ASP A 122 21.16 24.85 11.12
N PRO A 123 21.47 24.18 9.99
CA PRO A 123 22.22 22.93 10.01
C PRO A 123 23.55 23.01 10.77
N ALA A 124 24.17 24.19 10.86
CA ALA A 124 25.43 24.41 11.58
C ALA A 124 25.28 24.33 13.11
N GLU A 125 24.07 24.48 13.65
CA GLU A 125 23.80 24.39 15.09
C GLU A 125 23.47 22.96 15.54
N ARG A 126 23.32 22.00 14.59
CA ARG A 126 23.07 20.59 14.90
C ARG A 126 24.36 19.89 15.28
N ARG A 127 24.27 19.08 16.32
CA ARG A 127 25.43 18.35 16.86
C ARG A 127 25.32 16.87 16.50
N TYR A 128 25.98 16.51 15.40
CA TYR A 128 26.08 15.12 14.95
C TYR A 128 27.48 14.60 15.22
N GLU A 129 27.59 13.59 16.10
CA GLU A 129 28.84 12.97 16.50
C GLU A 129 29.08 11.66 15.75
N THR A 130 30.26 11.49 15.14
CA THR A 130 30.71 10.20 14.63
C THR A 130 31.46 9.47 15.73
N VAL A 131 30.95 8.35 16.20
CA VAL A 131 31.51 7.59 17.32
C VAL A 131 32.59 6.63 16.80
N MET A 132 33.83 7.01 16.95
CA MET A 132 34.98 6.28 16.42
C MET A 132 35.80 5.57 17.49
N ASP A 133 35.57 5.83 18.78
CA ASP A 133 36.30 5.26 19.88
C ASP A 133 35.42 4.83 21.06
N GLU A 134 35.97 3.97 21.93
CA GLU A 134 35.25 3.41 23.09
C GLU A 134 34.81 4.47 24.10
N ALA A 135 35.53 5.61 24.21
CA ALA A 135 35.15 6.68 25.14
C ALA A 135 33.93 7.42 24.65
N ALA A 136 33.84 7.70 23.35
CA ALA A 136 32.65 8.27 22.72
C ALA A 136 31.46 7.32 22.84
N LEU A 137 31.67 6.03 22.56
CA LEU A 137 30.64 5.00 22.72
C LEU A 137 30.11 4.95 24.17
N ALA A 138 31.00 4.95 25.16
CA ALA A 138 30.60 4.94 26.57
C ALA A 138 29.74 6.16 26.94
N ARG A 139 30.09 7.37 26.48
CA ARG A 139 29.28 8.57 26.71
C ARG A 139 27.87 8.43 26.12
N TRP A 140 27.77 7.88 24.92
CA TRP A 140 26.46 7.66 24.29
C TRP A 140 25.66 6.58 24.99
N MET A 141 26.31 5.51 25.48
CA MET A 141 25.64 4.49 26.32
C MET A 141 25.03 5.11 27.58
N ASP A 142 25.75 6.00 28.26
CA ASP A 142 25.23 6.71 29.44
C ASP A 142 24.02 7.59 29.07
N ARG A 143 24.09 8.28 27.92
CA ARG A 143 23.00 9.13 27.44
C ARG A 143 21.73 8.35 27.10
N ILE A 144 21.86 7.25 26.35
CA ILE A 144 20.68 6.44 25.97
C ILE A 144 20.09 5.68 27.17
N ALA A 145 20.92 5.34 28.16
CA ALA A 145 20.43 4.71 29.40
C ALA A 145 19.62 5.69 30.28
N ALA A 146 19.93 6.99 30.21
CA ALA A 146 19.25 8.04 30.97
C ALA A 146 18.02 8.62 30.27
N ALA A 147 17.85 8.38 28.96
CA ALA A 147 16.77 8.95 28.16
C ALA A 147 15.47 8.15 28.29
N ASP A 148 14.34 8.86 28.40
CA ASP A 148 13.00 8.25 28.44
C ASP A 148 12.62 7.59 27.11
N LEU A 149 13.10 8.14 25.98
CA LEU A 149 12.85 7.65 24.63
C LEU A 149 14.06 7.95 23.75
N VAL A 150 14.49 6.97 22.97
CA VAL A 150 15.63 7.10 22.04
C VAL A 150 15.18 6.77 20.62
N ALA A 151 15.51 7.64 19.67
CA ALA A 151 15.41 7.27 18.25
C ALA A 151 16.59 6.36 17.88
N PHE A 152 16.25 5.29 17.18
CA PHE A 152 17.17 4.23 16.78
C PHE A 152 16.95 3.91 15.29
N ASP A 153 18.04 3.80 14.56
CA ASP A 153 18.01 3.42 13.15
C ASP A 153 19.28 2.64 12.78
N THR A 154 19.24 1.82 11.72
CA THR A 154 20.34 1.01 11.24
C THR A 154 20.65 1.23 9.77
N GLU A 155 21.92 1.40 9.45
CA GLU A 155 22.44 1.39 8.09
C GLU A 155 22.97 0.01 7.70
N THR A 156 22.66 -0.41 6.48
CA THR A 156 22.87 -1.81 6.09
C THR A 156 23.36 -1.96 4.65
N THR A 157 23.81 -3.18 4.31
CA THR A 157 24.30 -3.52 2.97
C THR A 157 23.20 -3.86 1.97
N SER A 158 21.93 -4.07 2.39
CA SER A 158 20.86 -4.57 1.52
C SER A 158 19.49 -4.14 2.01
N LEU A 159 18.56 -3.89 1.09
CA LEU A 159 17.14 -3.70 1.38
C LEU A 159 16.41 -5.03 1.73
N ASP A 160 17.00 -6.19 1.40
CA ASP A 160 16.51 -7.49 1.85
C ASP A 160 16.97 -7.74 3.29
N PRO A 161 16.07 -7.64 4.28
CA PRO A 161 16.43 -7.72 5.68
C PRO A 161 16.96 -9.11 6.09
N MET A 162 16.67 -10.15 5.31
CA MET A 162 17.11 -11.52 5.61
C MET A 162 18.60 -11.76 5.32
N VAL A 163 19.22 -10.90 4.51
CA VAL A 163 20.64 -10.99 4.12
C VAL A 163 21.44 -9.74 4.45
N ALA A 164 20.77 -8.69 4.92
CA ALA A 164 21.39 -7.42 5.27
C ALA A 164 22.40 -7.59 6.40
N GLU A 165 23.60 -7.03 6.20
CA GLU A 165 24.65 -6.87 7.21
C GLU A 165 24.65 -5.45 7.76
N LEU A 166 24.95 -5.27 9.03
CA LEU A 166 24.98 -3.96 9.68
C LEU A 166 26.24 -3.18 9.24
N VAL A 167 26.04 -1.95 8.78
CA VAL A 167 27.10 -1.01 8.42
C VAL A 167 27.29 0.04 9.51
N GLY A 168 26.22 0.45 10.18
CA GLY A 168 26.29 1.38 11.30
C GLY A 168 24.96 1.49 12.03
N VAL A 169 25.01 2.17 13.18
CA VAL A 169 23.85 2.46 14.04
C VAL A 169 23.78 3.95 14.30
N SER A 170 22.63 4.54 14.17
CA SER A 170 22.39 5.93 14.56
C SER A 170 21.41 6.04 15.73
N LEU A 171 21.66 7.03 16.60
CA LEU A 171 20.94 7.26 17.84
C LEU A 171 20.68 8.74 18.04
N SER A 172 19.47 9.10 18.50
CA SER A 172 19.15 10.46 18.93
C SER A 172 18.33 10.43 20.21
N VAL A 173 18.70 11.26 21.18
CA VAL A 173 18.03 11.41 22.49
C VAL A 173 17.30 12.74 22.62
N GLU A 174 17.74 13.75 21.85
CA GLU A 174 17.16 15.10 21.80
C GLU A 174 17.17 15.64 20.37
N PRO A 175 16.13 16.42 19.95
CA PRO A 175 16.17 17.09 18.66
C PRO A 175 17.40 17.99 18.52
N GLY A 176 18.05 17.92 17.37
CA GLY A 176 19.29 18.63 17.08
C GLY A 176 20.57 17.91 17.54
N GLU A 177 20.44 16.76 18.23
CA GLU A 177 21.58 15.95 18.66
C GLU A 177 21.42 14.49 18.26
N ALA A 178 22.40 13.95 17.58
CA ALA A 178 22.45 12.54 17.19
C ALA A 178 23.88 12.02 17.07
N CYS A 179 24.05 10.72 17.02
CA CYS A 179 25.31 10.11 16.66
C CYS A 179 25.14 9.03 15.59
N TYR A 180 26.25 8.76 14.93
CA TYR A 180 26.42 7.61 14.07
C TYR A 180 27.61 6.77 14.56
N ILE A 181 27.42 5.47 14.69
CA ILE A 181 28.42 4.48 15.13
C ILE A 181 28.75 3.59 13.92
N PRO A 182 29.77 3.91 13.11
CA PRO A 182 30.17 3.09 11.97
C PRO A 182 30.82 1.80 12.46
N VAL A 183 30.47 0.66 11.83
CA VAL A 183 31.00 -0.69 12.18
C VAL A 183 31.31 -1.55 10.96
N GLY A 184 30.88 -1.13 9.76
CA GLY A 184 30.94 -1.98 8.57
C GLY A 184 31.32 -1.27 7.27
N HIS A 185 31.85 -0.06 7.29
CA HIS A 185 32.31 0.61 6.08
C HIS A 185 33.55 -0.05 5.49
N ARG A 186 33.51 -0.31 4.17
CA ARG A 186 34.55 -1.09 3.46
C ARG A 186 34.89 -0.41 2.12
N TYR A 187 35.71 0.65 2.17
CA TYR A 187 36.20 1.32 0.97
C TYR A 187 37.69 1.66 1.13
N ALA A 188 38.38 1.95 0.02
CA ALA A 188 39.79 2.30 0.07
C ALA A 188 40.02 3.60 0.83
N GLY A 189 40.78 3.53 1.95
CA GLY A 189 41.04 4.67 2.82
C GLY A 189 39.96 4.89 3.90
N ALA A 190 39.08 3.92 4.13
CA ALA A 190 38.14 3.98 5.27
C ALA A 190 38.92 4.14 6.59
N PRO A 191 38.47 5.03 7.49
CA PRO A 191 39.10 5.17 8.81
C PRO A 191 38.89 3.91 9.64
N ASP A 192 39.74 3.70 10.67
CA ASP A 192 39.55 2.66 11.64
C ASP A 192 38.21 2.87 12.38
N GLN A 193 37.40 1.82 12.45
CA GLN A 193 36.09 1.81 13.07
C GLN A 193 36.09 0.92 14.30
N LEU A 194 35.15 1.13 15.21
CA LEU A 194 34.87 0.17 16.27
C LEU A 194 34.45 -1.19 15.67
N SER A 195 34.87 -2.30 16.30
CA SER A 195 34.45 -3.60 15.83
C SER A 195 32.95 -3.80 16.05
N LEU A 196 32.28 -4.42 15.09
CA LEU A 196 30.85 -4.77 15.18
C LEU A 196 30.54 -5.54 16.48
N GLU A 197 31.42 -6.51 16.86
CA GLU A 197 31.23 -7.31 18.05
C GLU A 197 31.30 -6.45 19.32
N SER A 198 32.26 -5.52 19.43
CA SER A 198 32.38 -4.59 20.57
C SER A 198 31.13 -3.73 20.71
N VAL A 199 30.70 -3.08 19.62
CA VAL A 199 29.52 -2.20 19.61
C VAL A 199 28.26 -2.97 19.97
N LEU A 200 28.01 -4.12 19.33
CA LEU A 200 26.81 -4.92 19.60
C LEU A 200 26.82 -5.50 21.03
N SER A 201 27.95 -5.89 21.56
CA SER A 201 28.03 -6.38 22.95
C SER A 201 27.68 -5.30 23.98
N ARG A 202 28.03 -4.05 23.71
CA ARG A 202 27.69 -2.87 24.54
C ARG A 202 26.22 -2.47 24.40
N LEU A 203 25.69 -2.45 23.17
CA LEU A 203 24.30 -2.06 22.88
C LEU A 203 23.29 -3.14 23.28
N ARG A 204 23.64 -4.43 23.25
CA ARG A 204 22.73 -5.56 23.49
C ARG A 204 21.89 -5.42 24.77
N PRO A 205 22.43 -5.09 25.97
CA PRO A 205 21.62 -4.96 27.18
C PRO A 205 20.53 -3.90 27.04
N TRP A 206 20.84 -2.79 26.37
CA TRP A 206 19.89 -1.71 26.11
C TRP A 206 18.89 -2.07 25.01
N LEU A 207 19.33 -2.73 23.92
CA LEU A 207 18.45 -3.13 22.81
C LEU A 207 17.41 -4.18 23.24
N GLU A 208 17.82 -5.13 24.10
CA GLU A 208 16.97 -6.24 24.54
C GLU A 208 16.11 -5.91 25.78
N ASP A 209 16.32 -4.76 26.42
CA ASP A 209 15.55 -4.35 27.59
C ASP A 209 14.23 -3.64 27.16
N PRO A 210 13.08 -4.19 27.54
CA PRO A 210 11.78 -3.56 27.25
C PRO A 210 11.53 -2.27 28.04
N ALA A 211 12.28 -1.99 29.11
CA ALA A 211 12.16 -0.77 29.90
C ALA A 211 12.75 0.46 29.17
N HIS A 212 13.72 0.26 28.32
CA HIS A 212 14.29 1.31 27.48
C HIS A 212 13.46 1.49 26.21
N LEU A 213 12.73 2.60 26.14
CA LEU A 213 11.79 2.86 25.03
C LEU A 213 12.53 3.35 23.77
N LYS A 214 12.14 2.81 22.62
CA LYS A 214 12.69 3.14 21.32
C LYS A 214 11.61 3.65 20.37
N VAL A 215 12.01 4.60 19.52
CA VAL A 215 11.26 5.04 18.35
C VAL A 215 12.14 4.90 17.10
N GLY A 216 11.55 4.55 15.98
CA GLY A 216 12.24 4.51 14.68
C GLY A 216 11.29 4.75 13.53
N GLN A 217 11.82 4.65 12.32
CA GLN A 217 11.06 4.74 11.08
C GLN A 217 11.05 3.36 10.42
N ASN A 218 9.93 2.60 10.50
CA ASN A 218 9.85 1.23 10.01
C ASN A 218 10.76 0.23 10.76
N LEU A 219 10.75 0.29 12.11
CA LEU A 219 11.57 -0.54 12.99
C LEU A 219 11.44 -2.06 12.77
N LYS A 220 10.45 -2.49 12.01
CA LYS A 220 10.33 -3.88 11.59
C LYS A 220 11.57 -4.34 10.80
N TYR A 221 12.10 -3.47 9.93
CA TYR A 221 13.31 -3.74 9.18
C TYR A 221 14.54 -3.86 10.10
N ASP A 222 14.74 -2.91 10.99
CA ASP A 222 15.86 -2.91 11.95
C ASP A 222 15.83 -4.10 12.89
N THR A 223 14.62 -4.52 13.28
CA THR A 223 14.43 -5.74 14.08
C THR A 223 14.95 -6.98 13.36
N HIS A 224 14.69 -7.11 12.05
CA HIS A 224 15.23 -8.20 11.25
C HIS A 224 16.76 -8.15 11.17
N VAL A 225 17.33 -6.97 10.93
CA VAL A 225 18.78 -6.77 10.84
C VAL A 225 19.46 -7.16 12.15
N LEU A 226 18.98 -6.68 13.29
CA LEU A 226 19.50 -7.03 14.60
C LEU A 226 19.40 -8.53 14.90
N GLU A 227 18.30 -9.16 14.47
CA GLU A 227 18.12 -10.59 14.68
C GLU A 227 19.06 -11.45 13.82
N ASN A 228 19.61 -10.93 12.70
CA ASN A 228 20.71 -11.56 11.97
C ASN A 228 21.99 -11.67 12.83
N HIS A 229 22.13 -10.78 13.82
CA HIS A 229 23.23 -10.76 14.80
C HIS A 229 22.84 -11.38 16.16
N GLY A 230 21.67 -12.05 16.22
CA GLY A 230 21.19 -12.73 17.43
C GLY A 230 20.74 -11.77 18.54
N ILE A 231 20.31 -10.54 18.19
CA ILE A 231 19.77 -9.54 19.12
C ILE A 231 18.28 -9.41 18.91
N ARG A 232 17.49 -9.48 19.98
CA ARG A 232 16.05 -9.27 19.97
C ARG A 232 15.71 -7.86 20.40
N LEU A 233 15.34 -7.01 19.46
CA LEU A 233 14.93 -5.64 19.76
C LEU A 233 13.66 -5.63 20.64
N ALA A 234 13.76 -5.02 21.82
CA ALA A 234 12.66 -4.85 22.76
C ALA A 234 12.42 -3.36 23.03
N GLY A 235 11.32 -3.03 23.73
CA GLY A 235 10.99 -1.65 24.07
C GLY A 235 10.59 -0.78 22.88
N ILE A 236 10.17 -1.35 21.75
CA ILE A 236 9.60 -0.58 20.62
C ILE A 236 8.30 0.06 21.10
N ALA A 237 8.37 1.35 21.40
CA ALA A 237 7.22 2.14 21.86
C ALA A 237 6.54 2.84 20.69
N HIS A 238 7.33 3.31 19.72
CA HIS A 238 6.84 4.12 18.62
C HIS A 238 7.52 3.79 17.29
N ASP A 239 6.77 4.05 16.21
CA ASP A 239 7.23 3.95 14.83
C ASP A 239 6.59 5.09 14.02
N THR A 240 7.40 5.98 13.45
CA THR A 240 6.93 7.19 12.78
C THR A 240 6.25 6.91 11.45
N LEU A 241 6.61 5.82 10.75
CA LEU A 241 5.88 5.33 9.58
C LEU A 241 4.43 4.99 9.97
N LEU A 242 4.24 4.23 11.05
CA LEU A 242 2.92 3.82 11.54
C LEU A 242 2.14 4.99 12.14
N GLN A 243 2.79 5.95 12.80
CA GLN A 243 2.15 7.19 13.26
C GLN A 243 1.58 7.98 12.09
N SER A 244 2.38 8.21 11.06
CA SER A 244 1.92 8.89 9.86
C SER A 244 0.80 8.14 9.16
N TYR A 245 0.90 6.82 9.06
CA TYR A 245 -0.10 5.98 8.44
C TYR A 245 -1.46 6.05 9.16
N VAL A 246 -1.48 6.00 10.47
CA VAL A 246 -2.72 6.11 11.26
C VAL A 246 -3.37 7.49 11.10
N LEU A 247 -2.56 8.55 11.03
CA LEU A 247 -3.05 9.92 10.85
C LEU A 247 -3.53 10.22 9.43
N GLU A 248 -2.79 9.78 8.42
CA GLU A 248 -2.91 10.25 7.03
C GLU A 248 -2.67 9.13 6.01
N ALA A 249 -3.36 7.99 6.14
CA ALA A 249 -3.15 6.76 5.33
C ALA A 249 -3.10 6.97 3.80
N HIS A 250 -3.58 8.11 3.29
CA HIS A 250 -3.62 8.46 1.87
C HIS A 250 -2.38 9.21 1.36
N ARG A 251 -1.40 9.46 2.24
CA ARG A 251 -0.17 10.20 1.93
C ARG A 251 1.03 9.27 1.84
N ASN A 252 2.16 9.80 1.38
CA ASN A 252 3.44 9.11 1.46
C ASN A 252 3.95 9.12 2.89
N HIS A 253 4.59 8.02 3.29
CA HIS A 253 5.08 7.81 4.65
C HIS A 253 6.61 7.64 4.72
N ASP A 254 7.33 7.89 3.61
CA ASP A 254 8.78 7.97 3.62
C ASP A 254 9.27 9.19 4.42
N MET A 255 10.46 9.09 4.99
CA MET A 255 11.00 10.09 5.91
C MET A 255 11.12 11.47 5.27
N ASP A 256 11.58 11.56 4.01
CA ASP A 256 11.73 12.82 3.27
C ASP A 256 10.38 13.54 3.14
N SER A 257 9.35 12.80 2.75
CA SER A 257 7.97 13.31 2.63
C SER A 257 7.41 13.74 3.98
N LEU A 258 7.70 13.01 5.06
CA LEU A 258 7.28 13.34 6.42
C LEU A 258 7.99 14.59 6.93
N ALA A 259 9.31 14.67 6.78
CA ALA A 259 10.11 15.82 7.19
C ALA A 259 9.68 17.09 6.45
N SER A 260 9.48 17.00 5.13
CA SER A 260 8.99 18.12 4.34
C SER A 260 7.60 18.59 4.79
N ARG A 261 6.68 17.64 5.04
CA ARG A 261 5.28 17.97 5.36
C ARG A 261 5.04 18.44 6.79
N HIS A 262 5.75 17.84 7.75
CA HIS A 262 5.50 18.09 9.18
C HIS A 262 6.54 18.97 9.86
N LEU A 263 7.76 18.99 9.33
CA LEU A 263 8.87 19.76 9.89
C LEU A 263 9.32 20.92 8.99
N ASN A 264 8.72 21.05 7.79
CA ASN A 264 9.16 21.99 6.76
C ASN A 264 10.68 21.91 6.50
N ARG A 265 11.22 20.70 6.51
CA ARG A 265 12.64 20.40 6.42
C ARG A 265 12.93 19.51 5.22
N ARG A 266 13.98 19.84 4.47
CA ARG A 266 14.58 18.98 3.46
C ARG A 266 15.68 18.16 4.11
N THR A 267 15.63 16.84 3.96
CA THR A 267 16.60 15.87 4.46
C THR A 267 17.66 15.56 3.40
N ILE A 268 18.77 14.99 3.83
CA ILE A 268 19.76 14.37 2.94
C ILE A 268 19.11 13.07 2.42
N ARG A 269 19.09 12.86 1.10
CA ARG A 269 18.52 11.64 0.53
C ARG A 269 19.56 10.56 0.39
N TYR A 270 19.14 9.31 0.43
CA TYR A 270 19.99 8.17 0.15
C TYR A 270 20.75 8.32 -1.18
N GLU A 271 20.08 8.79 -2.24
CA GLU A 271 20.70 9.04 -3.55
C GLU A 271 21.77 10.13 -3.55
N ASP A 272 21.77 11.05 -2.57
CA ASP A 272 22.77 12.11 -2.44
C ASP A 272 24.08 11.55 -1.87
N VAL A 273 24.05 10.47 -1.10
CA VAL A 273 25.23 9.84 -0.48
C VAL A 273 25.67 8.56 -1.21
N ALA A 274 24.74 7.75 -1.71
CA ALA A 274 25.04 6.46 -2.35
C ALA A 274 24.93 6.50 -3.88
N GLY A 275 24.47 7.62 -4.48
CA GLY A 275 24.24 7.72 -5.91
C GLY A 275 22.94 7.07 -6.37
N LYS A 276 22.69 7.09 -7.70
CA LYS A 276 21.44 6.63 -8.32
C LYS A 276 21.67 5.75 -9.54
N GLY A 277 20.79 4.76 -9.71
CA GLY A 277 20.77 3.88 -10.89
C GLY A 277 22.05 3.06 -11.04
N ALA A 278 22.65 3.04 -12.22
CA ALA A 278 23.85 2.23 -12.47
C ALA A 278 25.12 2.70 -11.75
N ALA A 279 25.11 3.93 -11.22
CA ALA A 279 26.22 4.49 -10.44
C ALA A 279 26.00 4.38 -8.93
N GLN A 280 24.93 3.75 -8.49
CA GLN A 280 24.63 3.58 -7.08
C GLN A 280 25.59 2.57 -6.46
N ILE A 281 26.19 2.94 -5.32
CA ILE A 281 27.08 2.11 -4.51
C ILE A 281 26.34 1.55 -3.29
N GLY A 282 26.86 0.47 -2.70
CA GLY A 282 26.38 -0.02 -1.42
C GLY A 282 26.72 0.97 -0.29
N PHE A 283 25.90 0.98 0.76
CA PHE A 283 26.11 1.93 1.87
C PHE A 283 27.46 1.73 2.58
N GLU A 284 27.97 0.49 2.61
CA GLU A 284 29.29 0.16 3.12
C GLU A 284 30.45 0.83 2.35
N GLN A 285 30.17 1.36 1.15
CA GLN A 285 31.15 2.08 0.33
C GLN A 285 31.01 3.62 0.42
N VAL A 286 29.99 4.11 1.12
CA VAL A 286 29.80 5.54 1.36
C VAL A 286 30.89 6.02 2.36
N PRO A 287 31.58 7.15 2.10
CA PRO A 287 32.52 7.72 3.05
C PRO A 287 31.90 7.98 4.42
N VAL A 288 32.61 7.62 5.50
CA VAL A 288 32.10 7.68 6.89
C VAL A 288 31.59 9.08 7.28
N ASP A 289 32.23 10.15 6.83
CA ASP A 289 31.81 11.52 7.11
C ASP A 289 30.45 11.88 6.45
N GLN A 290 30.21 11.36 5.26
CA GLN A 290 28.92 11.52 4.56
C GLN A 290 27.84 10.63 5.17
N ALA A 291 28.17 9.36 5.42
CA ALA A 291 27.29 8.40 6.08
C ALA A 291 26.85 8.91 7.46
N ALA A 292 27.80 9.43 8.25
CA ALA A 292 27.52 9.96 9.59
C ALA A 292 26.53 11.13 9.57
N ARG A 293 26.65 12.04 8.59
CA ARG A 293 25.69 13.15 8.48
C ARG A 293 24.32 12.68 8.08
N TYR A 294 24.24 11.77 7.14
CA TYR A 294 22.99 11.16 6.66
C TYR A 294 22.30 10.41 7.78
N SER A 295 22.95 9.41 8.37
CA SER A 295 22.35 8.52 9.37
C SER A 295 22.00 9.23 10.68
N ALA A 296 22.88 10.14 11.15
CA ALA A 296 22.56 10.95 12.33
C ALA A 296 21.37 11.89 12.10
N GLU A 297 21.23 12.44 10.87
CA GLU A 297 20.04 13.21 10.49
C GLU A 297 18.79 12.34 10.53
N ASP A 298 18.83 11.11 10.02
CA ASP A 298 17.68 10.21 10.00
C ASP A 298 17.19 9.87 11.42
N ALA A 299 18.10 9.57 12.36
CA ALA A 299 17.74 9.35 13.76
C ALA A 299 17.14 10.61 14.42
N GLU A 300 17.74 11.79 14.19
CA GLU A 300 17.26 13.05 14.75
C GLU A 300 15.90 13.45 14.17
N VAL A 301 15.72 13.35 12.86
CA VAL A 301 14.45 13.61 12.17
C VAL A 301 13.36 12.65 12.66
N THR A 302 13.68 11.38 12.87
CA THR A 302 12.75 10.38 13.42
C THR A 302 12.24 10.80 14.80
N LEU A 303 13.14 11.23 15.70
CA LEU A 303 12.73 11.71 17.02
C LEU A 303 11.86 12.95 16.94
N HIS A 304 12.21 13.90 16.05
CA HIS A 304 11.46 15.13 15.84
C HIS A 304 10.08 14.84 15.23
N LEU A 305 9.99 13.96 14.23
CA LEU A 305 8.72 13.53 13.66
C LEU A 305 7.83 12.90 14.72
N HIS A 306 8.36 12.01 15.56
CA HIS A 306 7.61 11.44 16.66
C HIS A 306 7.01 12.52 17.57
N ARG A 307 7.82 13.48 18.02
CA ARG A 307 7.35 14.58 18.88
C ARG A 307 6.27 15.45 18.23
N THR A 308 6.23 15.49 16.91
CA THR A 308 5.24 16.23 16.13
C THR A 308 3.95 15.43 15.87
N LEU A 309 4.08 14.13 15.58
CA LEU A 309 2.96 13.27 15.18
C LEU A 309 2.24 12.68 16.39
N TRP A 310 2.97 12.26 17.42
CA TRP A 310 2.41 11.57 18.57
C TRP A 310 1.33 12.35 19.31
N PRO A 311 1.49 13.64 19.62
CA PRO A 311 0.44 14.41 20.31
C PRO A 311 -0.88 14.45 19.54
N ARG A 312 -0.85 14.36 18.21
CA ARG A 312 -2.05 14.32 17.36
C ARG A 312 -2.78 12.98 17.46
N ILE A 313 -2.05 11.88 17.64
CA ILE A 313 -2.63 10.55 17.89
C ILE A 313 -3.13 10.47 19.30
N GLU A 314 -2.36 10.93 20.27
CA GLU A 314 -2.68 10.88 21.70
C GLU A 314 -3.95 11.67 22.07
N ALA A 315 -4.20 12.78 21.35
CA ALA A 315 -5.42 13.58 21.53
C ALA A 315 -6.70 12.87 21.03
N GLU A 316 -6.58 11.79 20.27
CA GLU A 316 -7.68 11.08 19.62
C GLU A 316 -7.73 9.62 20.11
N PRO A 317 -8.55 9.26 21.08
CA PRO A 317 -8.56 7.92 21.70
C PRO A 317 -8.74 6.77 20.70
N THR A 318 -9.51 6.97 19.63
CA THR A 318 -9.71 5.96 18.59
C THR A 318 -8.45 5.72 17.76
N LEU A 319 -7.74 6.78 17.38
CA LEU A 319 -6.46 6.66 16.67
C LEU A 319 -5.37 6.08 17.56
N GLN A 320 -5.36 6.46 18.86
CA GLN A 320 -4.44 5.87 19.84
C GLN A 320 -4.68 4.36 19.98
N HIS A 321 -5.95 3.92 20.02
CA HIS A 321 -6.30 2.50 20.04
C HIS A 321 -5.80 1.78 18.79
N ILE A 322 -6.09 2.29 17.58
CA ILE A 322 -5.60 1.71 16.33
C ILE A 322 -4.06 1.58 16.35
N TYR A 323 -3.38 2.62 16.78
CA TYR A 323 -1.91 2.64 16.80
C TYR A 323 -1.32 1.64 17.81
N ARG A 324 -1.77 1.71 19.09
CA ARG A 324 -1.18 0.94 20.18
C ARG A 324 -1.64 -0.52 20.23
N GLU A 325 -2.93 -0.77 19.92
CA GLU A 325 -3.51 -2.10 20.09
C GLU A 325 -3.53 -2.91 18.77
N ILE A 326 -3.38 -2.24 17.61
CA ILE A 326 -3.40 -2.92 16.32
C ILE A 326 -2.05 -2.76 15.59
N GLU A 327 -1.64 -1.55 15.22
CA GLU A 327 -0.52 -1.38 14.28
C GLU A 327 0.84 -1.76 14.90
N ILE A 328 1.17 -1.30 16.10
CA ILE A 328 2.43 -1.65 16.77
C ILE A 328 2.52 -3.16 17.08
N PRO A 329 1.49 -3.79 17.67
CA PRO A 329 1.54 -5.23 17.92
C PRO A 329 1.62 -6.07 16.64
N VAL A 330 0.85 -5.71 15.59
CA VAL A 330 0.86 -6.47 14.35
C VAL A 330 2.21 -6.38 13.63
N SER A 331 2.94 -5.26 13.75
CA SER A 331 4.29 -5.12 13.19
C SER A 331 5.23 -6.22 13.71
N ARG A 332 5.14 -6.54 15.00
CA ARG A 332 5.92 -7.64 15.63
C ARG A 332 5.50 -9.02 15.11
N VAL A 333 4.18 -9.23 14.92
CA VAL A 333 3.68 -10.49 14.34
C VAL A 333 4.17 -10.65 12.90
N LEU A 334 4.11 -9.58 12.11
CA LEU A 334 4.58 -9.59 10.72
C LEU A 334 6.09 -9.87 10.64
N GLN A 335 6.89 -9.26 11.51
CA GLN A 335 8.32 -9.51 11.57
C GLN A 335 8.61 -11.01 11.81
N ARG A 336 7.89 -11.65 12.72
CA ARG A 336 8.04 -13.09 12.98
C ARG A 336 7.58 -13.94 11.78
N MET A 337 6.45 -13.60 11.16
CA MET A 337 5.94 -14.31 9.98
C MET A 337 6.92 -14.22 8.80
N GLU A 338 7.44 -13.01 8.54
CA GLU A 338 8.44 -12.77 7.51
C GLU A 338 9.70 -13.60 7.77
N ARG A 339 10.13 -13.66 9.02
CA ARG A 339 11.32 -14.43 9.42
C ARG A 339 11.11 -15.94 9.37
N GLN A 340 9.92 -16.43 9.70
CA GLN A 340 9.56 -17.83 9.50
C GLN A 340 9.58 -18.19 8.01
N GLY A 341 9.03 -17.31 7.16
CA GLY A 341 8.89 -17.56 5.74
C GLY A 341 8.02 -18.79 5.44
N VAL A 342 7.93 -19.16 4.17
CA VAL A 342 7.11 -20.28 3.69
C VAL A 342 7.97 -21.33 3.01
N LEU A 343 7.65 -22.59 3.24
CA LEU A 343 8.30 -23.72 2.58
C LEU A 343 7.60 -24.01 1.24
N ILE A 344 8.38 -24.13 0.17
CA ILE A 344 7.86 -24.48 -1.15
C ILE A 344 8.50 -25.74 -1.73
N ASP A 345 7.72 -26.53 -2.48
CA ASP A 345 8.24 -27.58 -3.33
C ASP A 345 8.72 -26.99 -4.67
N ALA A 346 9.99 -26.61 -4.71
CA ALA A 346 10.61 -26.06 -5.91
C ALA A 346 10.57 -27.03 -7.10
N SER A 347 10.57 -28.34 -6.86
CA SER A 347 10.51 -29.35 -7.94
C SER A 347 9.10 -29.44 -8.55
N ALA A 348 8.05 -29.27 -7.75
CA ALA A 348 6.68 -29.16 -8.24
C ALA A 348 6.50 -27.91 -9.11
N LEU A 349 7.03 -26.77 -8.65
CA LEU A 349 7.00 -25.53 -9.44
C LEU A 349 7.80 -25.63 -10.76
N ALA A 350 8.96 -26.30 -10.76
CA ALA A 350 9.73 -26.53 -11.98
C ALA A 350 8.96 -27.37 -12.99
N ARG A 351 8.35 -28.50 -12.55
CA ARG A 351 7.47 -29.32 -13.42
C ARG A 351 6.31 -28.50 -13.99
N GLN A 352 5.66 -27.70 -13.15
CA GLN A 352 4.56 -26.84 -13.60
C GLN A 352 5.04 -25.77 -14.58
N SER A 353 6.23 -25.16 -14.37
CA SER A 353 6.82 -24.22 -15.29
C SER A 353 7.04 -24.81 -16.68
N ASP A 354 7.53 -26.08 -16.75
CA ASP A 354 7.73 -26.78 -18.03
C ASP A 354 6.39 -27.05 -18.75
N GLU A 355 5.35 -27.42 -18.00
CA GLU A 355 4.01 -27.64 -18.55
C GLU A 355 3.39 -26.32 -19.04
N LEU A 356 3.51 -25.24 -18.27
CA LEU A 356 3.07 -23.92 -18.68
C LEU A 356 3.81 -23.43 -19.93
N GLY A 357 5.12 -23.69 -20.01
CA GLY A 357 5.92 -23.37 -21.19
C GLY A 357 5.41 -24.05 -22.47
N ARG A 358 5.06 -25.34 -22.39
CA ARG A 358 4.46 -26.07 -23.52
C ARG A 358 3.10 -25.48 -23.93
N LYS A 359 2.20 -25.25 -22.97
CA LYS A 359 0.89 -24.63 -23.24
C LYS A 359 1.03 -23.24 -23.86
N LEU A 360 2.00 -22.44 -23.42
CA LEU A 360 2.26 -21.11 -23.98
C LEU A 360 2.69 -21.17 -25.45
N LEU A 361 3.55 -22.13 -25.82
CA LEU A 361 3.97 -22.32 -27.21
C LEU A 361 2.79 -22.75 -28.11
N GLU A 362 1.93 -23.65 -27.62
CA GLU A 362 0.70 -24.07 -28.34
C GLU A 362 -0.24 -22.90 -28.52
N LEU A 363 -0.45 -22.08 -27.46
CA LEU A 363 -1.30 -20.89 -27.55
C LEU A 363 -0.71 -19.81 -28.45
N GLU A 364 0.60 -19.60 -28.43
CA GLU A 364 1.29 -18.66 -29.32
C GLU A 364 1.06 -19.03 -30.78
N THR A 365 1.19 -20.30 -31.14
CA THR A 365 0.88 -20.79 -32.47
C THR A 365 -0.56 -20.49 -32.87
N ARG A 366 -1.54 -20.81 -32.03
CA ARG A 366 -2.96 -20.53 -32.27
C ARG A 366 -3.26 -19.04 -32.38
N VAL A 367 -2.58 -18.22 -31.57
CA VAL A 367 -2.70 -16.74 -31.63
C VAL A 367 -2.15 -16.21 -32.96
N HIS A 368 -1.00 -16.71 -33.41
CA HIS A 368 -0.41 -16.30 -34.70
C HIS A 368 -1.28 -16.75 -35.88
N GLU A 369 -1.84 -17.94 -35.84
CA GLU A 369 -2.82 -18.41 -36.83
C GLU A 369 -4.07 -17.52 -36.87
N ALA A 370 -4.66 -17.20 -35.71
CA ALA A 370 -5.83 -16.34 -35.60
C ALA A 370 -5.55 -14.88 -36.02
N ALA A 371 -4.30 -14.40 -35.84
CA ALA A 371 -3.85 -13.10 -36.27
C ALA A 371 -3.43 -13.04 -37.76
N GLY A 372 -3.18 -14.18 -38.39
CA GLY A 372 -2.70 -14.31 -39.76
C GLY A 372 -1.21 -14.00 -39.93
N GLN A 373 -0.48 -13.78 -38.84
CA GLN A 373 0.96 -13.50 -38.84
C GLN A 373 1.60 -13.65 -37.47
N PRO A 374 2.92 -13.91 -37.39
CA PRO A 374 3.66 -13.88 -36.14
C PRO A 374 3.86 -12.41 -35.66
N PHE A 375 3.80 -12.22 -34.34
CA PHE A 375 4.09 -10.96 -33.64
C PHE A 375 4.42 -11.23 -32.17
N ASN A 376 4.95 -10.22 -31.47
CA ASN A 376 5.26 -10.35 -30.05
C ASN A 376 4.00 -10.13 -29.20
N LEU A 377 3.47 -11.21 -28.60
CA LEU A 377 2.27 -11.20 -27.74
C LEU A 377 2.43 -10.34 -26.48
N GLY A 378 3.67 -10.16 -26.01
CA GLY A 378 4.00 -9.28 -24.89
C GLY A 378 4.10 -7.78 -25.24
N SER A 379 3.96 -7.40 -26.54
CA SER A 379 4.06 -6.02 -26.98
C SER A 379 2.68 -5.34 -27.11
N PRO A 380 2.29 -4.42 -26.22
CA PRO A 380 1.00 -3.70 -26.34
C PRO A 380 0.85 -2.96 -27.67
N LYS A 381 1.96 -2.46 -28.24
CA LYS A 381 1.95 -1.76 -29.52
C LYS A 381 1.60 -2.70 -30.67
N GLN A 382 2.26 -3.85 -30.78
CA GLN A 382 1.98 -4.83 -31.83
C GLN A 382 0.60 -5.43 -31.68
N LEU A 383 0.15 -5.68 -30.45
CA LEU A 383 -1.22 -6.11 -30.17
C LEU A 383 -2.25 -5.08 -30.63
N GLY A 384 -2.04 -3.80 -30.37
CA GLY A 384 -2.92 -2.73 -30.83
C GLY A 384 -2.99 -2.68 -32.36
N GLU A 385 -1.86 -2.80 -33.05
CA GLU A 385 -1.82 -2.87 -34.52
C GLU A 385 -2.60 -4.07 -35.07
N ILE A 386 -2.42 -5.27 -34.49
CA ILE A 386 -3.13 -6.48 -34.91
C ILE A 386 -4.64 -6.37 -34.66
N LEU A 387 -5.04 -6.01 -33.44
CA LEU A 387 -6.46 -6.01 -33.05
C LEU A 387 -7.26 -4.89 -33.74
N PHE A 388 -6.74 -3.66 -33.72
CA PHE A 388 -7.52 -2.48 -34.10
C PHE A 388 -7.28 -2.03 -35.54
N GLU A 389 -6.03 -2.16 -36.07
CA GLU A 389 -5.74 -1.68 -37.42
C GLU A 389 -5.93 -2.79 -38.47
N ARG A 390 -5.50 -4.05 -38.17
CA ARG A 390 -5.59 -5.14 -39.14
C ARG A 390 -6.91 -5.90 -39.09
N GLN A 391 -7.35 -6.29 -37.88
CA GLN A 391 -8.61 -7.01 -37.70
C GLN A 391 -9.81 -6.09 -37.56
N GLY A 392 -9.60 -4.77 -37.39
CA GLY A 392 -10.67 -3.77 -37.32
C GLY A 392 -11.60 -3.91 -36.12
N LEU A 393 -11.10 -4.48 -34.98
CA LEU A 393 -11.91 -4.60 -33.78
C LEU A 393 -12.26 -3.22 -33.22
N PRO A 394 -13.42 -3.09 -32.52
CA PRO A 394 -13.83 -1.79 -31.96
C PRO A 394 -12.89 -1.33 -30.85
N VAL A 395 -12.50 -0.05 -30.87
CA VAL A 395 -11.69 0.59 -29.85
C VAL A 395 -12.58 0.95 -28.65
N ILE A 396 -12.53 0.17 -27.58
CA ILE A 396 -13.35 0.36 -26.37
C ILE A 396 -12.78 1.44 -25.46
N LYS A 397 -11.44 1.52 -25.36
CA LYS A 397 -10.73 2.42 -24.43
C LYS A 397 -9.42 2.89 -25.05
N LYS A 398 -9.02 4.13 -24.73
CA LYS A 398 -7.73 4.68 -25.13
C LYS A 398 -6.83 4.89 -23.90
N THR A 399 -5.54 4.77 -24.10
CA THR A 399 -4.51 5.11 -23.11
C THR A 399 -4.42 6.61 -22.89
N ALA A 400 -3.69 7.06 -21.88
CA ALA A 400 -3.44 8.49 -21.64
C ALA A 400 -2.73 9.17 -22.82
N SER A 401 -1.96 8.42 -23.62
CA SER A 401 -1.31 8.91 -24.86
C SER A 401 -2.23 8.92 -26.09
N GLY A 402 -3.48 8.50 -25.95
CA GLY A 402 -4.47 8.46 -27.04
C GLY A 402 -4.46 7.19 -27.90
N ALA A 403 -3.53 6.26 -27.68
CA ALA A 403 -3.48 4.97 -28.39
C ALA A 403 -4.61 4.03 -27.90
N PRO A 404 -5.12 3.09 -28.74
CA PRO A 404 -6.04 2.06 -28.30
C PRO A 404 -5.44 1.23 -27.16
N SER A 405 -6.22 1.04 -26.08
CA SER A 405 -5.79 0.19 -24.95
C SER A 405 -5.95 -1.29 -25.29
N THR A 406 -4.98 -2.10 -24.86
CA THR A 406 -5.03 -3.56 -24.90
C THR A 406 -5.00 -4.15 -23.49
N ASP A 407 -5.49 -3.41 -22.49
CA ASP A 407 -5.56 -3.89 -21.12
C ASP A 407 -6.55 -5.06 -20.96
N GLU A 408 -6.53 -5.70 -19.80
CA GLU A 408 -7.34 -6.87 -19.52
C GLU A 408 -8.84 -6.58 -19.64
N GLU A 409 -9.30 -5.39 -19.22
CA GLU A 409 -10.69 -4.96 -19.32
C GLU A 409 -11.16 -4.89 -20.79
N VAL A 410 -10.33 -4.31 -21.65
CA VAL A 410 -10.62 -4.20 -23.10
C VAL A 410 -10.63 -5.58 -23.74
N LEU A 411 -9.61 -6.41 -23.47
CA LEU A 411 -9.55 -7.75 -24.03
C LEU A 411 -10.70 -8.63 -23.56
N THR A 412 -11.14 -8.50 -22.29
CA THR A 412 -12.27 -9.25 -21.75
C THR A 412 -13.56 -8.92 -22.49
N LYS A 413 -13.84 -7.65 -22.75
CA LYS A 413 -15.00 -7.24 -23.53
C LYS A 413 -14.94 -7.71 -24.98
N LEU A 414 -13.76 -7.62 -25.59
CA LEU A 414 -13.57 -8.10 -26.97
C LEU A 414 -13.66 -9.63 -27.07
N ALA A 415 -13.30 -10.36 -26.01
CA ALA A 415 -13.35 -11.82 -25.98
C ALA A 415 -14.77 -12.38 -25.99
N GLU A 416 -15.80 -11.56 -25.70
CA GLU A 416 -17.20 -11.97 -25.83
C GLU A 416 -17.53 -12.31 -27.30
N ASP A 417 -17.06 -11.50 -28.25
CA ASP A 417 -17.41 -11.60 -29.66
C ASP A 417 -16.27 -12.13 -30.54
N PHE A 418 -15.01 -12.02 -30.10
CA PHE A 418 -13.85 -12.31 -30.93
C PHE A 418 -12.94 -13.40 -30.32
N PRO A 419 -12.46 -14.39 -31.14
CA PRO A 419 -11.63 -15.48 -30.65
C PRO A 419 -10.19 -15.05 -30.28
N LEU A 420 -9.58 -14.10 -31.02
CA LEU A 420 -8.19 -13.70 -30.77
C LEU A 420 -8.00 -13.03 -29.39
N PRO A 421 -8.83 -12.08 -28.92
CA PRO A 421 -8.76 -11.57 -27.56
C PRO A 421 -8.88 -12.64 -26.48
N ARG A 422 -9.70 -13.66 -26.69
CA ARG A 422 -9.85 -14.81 -25.75
C ARG A 422 -8.56 -15.59 -25.62
N LEU A 423 -7.93 -15.93 -26.74
CA LEU A 423 -6.62 -16.62 -26.75
C LEU A 423 -5.52 -15.77 -26.10
N LEU A 424 -5.54 -14.46 -26.32
CA LEU A 424 -4.59 -13.52 -25.71
C LEU A 424 -4.74 -13.44 -24.20
N LEU A 425 -5.98 -13.44 -23.67
CA LEU A 425 -6.24 -13.47 -22.23
C LEU A 425 -5.73 -14.77 -21.60
N GLU A 426 -5.99 -15.91 -22.24
CA GLU A 426 -5.49 -17.20 -21.80
C GLU A 426 -3.96 -17.22 -21.78
N TRP A 427 -3.30 -16.78 -22.86
CA TRP A 427 -1.85 -16.69 -22.95
C TRP A 427 -1.26 -15.79 -21.86
N ARG A 428 -1.83 -14.58 -21.66
CA ARG A 428 -1.37 -13.64 -20.62
C ARG A 428 -1.52 -14.22 -19.22
N GLY A 429 -2.62 -14.91 -18.94
CA GLY A 429 -2.86 -15.59 -17.66
C GLY A 429 -1.77 -16.62 -17.37
N LEU A 430 -1.50 -17.51 -18.31
CA LEU A 430 -0.46 -18.55 -18.16
C LEU A 430 0.96 -17.96 -18.13
N ALA A 431 1.25 -16.95 -18.95
CA ALA A 431 2.56 -16.27 -18.97
C ALA A 431 2.85 -15.58 -17.63
N LYS A 432 1.83 -14.94 -17.04
CA LYS A 432 1.93 -14.34 -15.71
C LYS A 432 2.18 -15.38 -14.63
N LEU A 433 1.45 -16.48 -14.63
CA LEU A 433 1.64 -17.58 -13.67
C LEU A 433 3.06 -18.15 -13.75
N LYS A 434 3.53 -18.42 -14.97
CA LYS A 434 4.87 -18.94 -15.20
C LYS A 434 5.94 -17.97 -14.71
N SER A 435 5.94 -16.73 -15.21
CA SER A 435 7.01 -15.76 -14.95
C SER A 435 7.00 -15.24 -13.51
N THR A 436 5.82 -15.05 -12.92
CA THR A 436 5.70 -14.42 -11.58
C THR A 436 5.87 -15.44 -10.46
N TYR A 437 5.39 -16.68 -10.65
CA TYR A 437 5.38 -17.68 -9.58
C TYR A 437 6.24 -18.90 -9.90
N ALA A 438 5.95 -19.64 -10.98
CA ALA A 438 6.62 -20.92 -11.21
C ALA A 438 8.13 -20.80 -11.44
N ASP A 439 8.58 -19.74 -12.15
CA ASP A 439 9.99 -19.47 -12.42
C ASP A 439 10.66 -18.65 -11.31
N LYS A 440 9.94 -17.71 -10.71
CA LYS A 440 10.52 -16.74 -9.77
C LYS A 440 10.65 -17.31 -8.35
N LEU A 441 9.60 -17.96 -7.82
CA LEU A 441 9.59 -18.45 -6.44
C LEU A 441 10.76 -19.38 -6.08
N PRO A 442 11.14 -20.38 -6.92
CA PRO A 442 12.29 -21.23 -6.61
C PRO A 442 13.62 -20.47 -6.47
N ARG A 443 13.77 -19.35 -7.20
CA ARG A 443 14.97 -18.49 -7.15
C ARG A 443 15.01 -17.60 -5.93
N MET A 444 13.88 -17.40 -5.25
CA MET A 444 13.74 -16.58 -4.04
C MET A 444 13.91 -17.39 -2.75
N VAL A 445 14.14 -18.69 -2.85
CA VAL A 445 14.43 -19.52 -1.67
C VAL A 445 15.75 -19.05 -1.06
N ASN A 446 15.69 -18.59 0.19
CA ASN A 446 16.87 -18.20 0.93
C ASN A 446 17.72 -19.44 1.26
N PRO A 447 19.00 -19.50 0.87
CA PRO A 447 19.84 -20.69 1.03
C PRO A 447 20.13 -21.05 2.50
N ARG A 448 20.03 -20.09 3.43
CA ARG A 448 20.25 -20.33 4.87
C ARG A 448 19.05 -20.99 5.54
N THR A 449 17.84 -20.59 5.15
CA THR A 449 16.59 -21.06 5.76
C THR A 449 15.90 -22.16 4.96
N GLY A 450 16.18 -22.26 3.65
CA GLY A 450 15.47 -23.13 2.72
C GLY A 450 14.03 -22.67 2.44
N ARG A 451 13.68 -21.42 2.77
CA ARG A 451 12.32 -20.89 2.71
C ARG A 451 12.25 -19.61 1.88
N VAL A 452 11.06 -19.26 1.44
CA VAL A 452 10.78 -17.98 0.79
C VAL A 452 10.27 -16.99 1.85
N HIS A 453 10.88 -15.80 1.89
CA HIS A 453 10.53 -14.74 2.83
C HIS A 453 9.92 -13.57 2.05
N THR A 454 8.63 -13.33 2.28
CA THR A 454 7.95 -12.13 1.77
C THR A 454 8.14 -10.96 2.72
N SER A 455 7.93 -9.75 2.26
CA SER A 455 7.82 -8.56 3.09
C SER A 455 6.36 -8.09 3.13
N TYR A 456 5.81 -7.89 4.31
CA TYR A 456 4.49 -7.29 4.52
C TYR A 456 4.61 -5.81 4.85
N SER A 457 3.89 -4.95 4.15
CA SER A 457 3.76 -3.54 4.48
C SER A 457 2.38 -3.22 5.05
N GLN A 458 2.36 -2.46 6.14
CA GLN A 458 1.15 -1.95 6.79
C GLN A 458 0.68 -0.63 6.16
N ALA A 459 1.61 0.15 5.61
CA ALA A 459 1.43 1.56 5.25
C ALA A 459 1.25 1.80 3.73
N VAL A 460 0.70 0.82 3.00
CA VAL A 460 0.45 0.93 1.54
C VAL A 460 -1.03 1.11 1.22
N ALA A 461 -1.88 0.26 1.79
CA ALA A 461 -3.30 0.30 1.48
C ALA A 461 -4.03 1.27 2.41
N VAL A 462 -4.74 2.25 1.83
CA VAL A 462 -5.55 3.22 2.60
C VAL A 462 -6.60 2.55 3.50
N THR A 463 -7.03 1.33 3.15
CA THR A 463 -8.04 0.57 3.87
C THR A 463 -7.54 -0.16 5.12
N GLY A 464 -6.27 -0.11 5.45
CA GLY A 464 -5.72 -0.90 6.56
C GLY A 464 -5.27 -2.32 6.18
N ARG A 465 -5.57 -2.78 4.96
CA ARG A 465 -5.11 -4.10 4.48
C ARG A 465 -3.60 -4.15 4.38
N LEU A 466 -3.02 -5.31 4.67
CA LEU A 466 -1.61 -5.57 4.47
C LEU A 466 -1.31 -5.72 2.98
N SER A 467 -0.10 -5.35 2.58
CA SER A 467 0.42 -5.57 1.23
C SER A 467 1.66 -6.47 1.30
N SER A 468 1.67 -7.56 0.56
CA SER A 468 2.81 -8.48 0.46
C SER A 468 3.62 -8.18 -0.80
N SER A 469 4.95 -8.16 -0.67
CA SER A 469 5.89 -7.90 -1.77
C SER A 469 7.13 -8.77 -1.66
N GLU A 470 7.78 -9.01 -2.78
CA GLU A 470 9.03 -9.77 -2.95
C GLU A 470 9.10 -11.11 -2.17
N PRO A 471 8.21 -12.07 -2.49
CA PRO A 471 7.17 -12.07 -3.53
C PRO A 471 5.80 -11.65 -3.00
N ASN A 472 4.90 -11.19 -3.89
CA ASN A 472 3.50 -10.98 -3.50
C ASN A 472 2.76 -12.31 -3.40
N LEU A 473 2.56 -12.80 -2.18
CA LEU A 473 1.87 -14.06 -1.89
C LEU A 473 0.34 -13.92 -1.85
N GLN A 474 -0.18 -12.69 -1.72
CA GLN A 474 -1.62 -12.41 -1.65
C GLN A 474 -2.32 -12.48 -3.01
N ASN A 475 -1.57 -12.45 -4.12
CA ASN A 475 -2.11 -12.43 -5.47
C ASN A 475 -2.01 -13.77 -6.21
N ILE A 476 -1.72 -14.86 -5.51
CA ILE A 476 -1.68 -16.20 -6.12
C ILE A 476 -3.12 -16.63 -6.50
N PRO A 477 -3.41 -16.91 -7.79
CA PRO A 477 -4.78 -17.16 -8.22
C PRO A 477 -5.36 -18.46 -7.64
N ILE A 478 -6.62 -18.38 -7.24
CA ILE A 478 -7.40 -19.53 -6.72
C ILE A 478 -8.45 -20.04 -7.73
N ARG A 479 -8.83 -19.21 -8.72
CA ARG A 479 -9.97 -19.50 -9.60
C ARG A 479 -9.63 -20.48 -10.72
N THR A 480 -8.37 -20.50 -11.18
CA THR A 480 -7.92 -21.38 -12.27
C THR A 480 -7.25 -22.64 -11.74
N ALA A 481 -7.33 -23.75 -12.48
CA ALA A 481 -6.65 -24.99 -12.13
C ALA A 481 -5.13 -24.81 -12.02
N GLU A 482 -4.54 -24.06 -12.94
CA GLU A 482 -3.11 -23.74 -12.93
C GLU A 482 -2.70 -22.90 -11.73
N GLY A 483 -3.55 -21.93 -11.32
CA GLY A 483 -3.32 -21.12 -10.12
C GLY A 483 -3.39 -21.96 -8.83
N ARG A 484 -4.38 -22.86 -8.72
CA ARG A 484 -4.47 -23.78 -7.58
C ARG A 484 -3.25 -24.68 -7.46
N ARG A 485 -2.68 -25.14 -8.56
CA ARG A 485 -1.44 -25.92 -8.57
C ARG A 485 -0.21 -25.12 -8.06
N ILE A 486 -0.18 -23.81 -8.19
CA ILE A 486 0.84 -22.98 -7.51
C ILE A 486 0.66 -23.08 -5.99
N ARG A 487 -0.58 -23.07 -5.50
CA ARG A 487 -0.88 -23.21 -4.05
C ARG A 487 -0.51 -24.59 -3.50
N GLU A 488 -0.62 -25.65 -4.30
CA GLU A 488 -0.15 -27.00 -3.95
C GLU A 488 1.35 -27.08 -3.66
N ALA A 489 2.13 -26.18 -4.24
CA ALA A 489 3.57 -26.11 -3.98
C ALA A 489 3.95 -25.49 -2.63
N PHE A 490 3.02 -24.84 -1.92
CA PHE A 490 3.23 -24.35 -0.57
C PHE A 490 2.95 -25.45 0.44
N VAL A 491 3.99 -26.05 0.97
CA VAL A 491 3.94 -27.30 1.75
C VAL A 491 4.36 -27.09 3.20
N ALA A 492 3.94 -27.99 4.08
CA ALA A 492 4.44 -28.05 5.45
C ALA A 492 5.73 -28.88 5.55
N PRO A 493 6.59 -28.60 6.56
CA PRO A 493 7.72 -29.47 6.88
C PRO A 493 7.25 -30.87 7.32
N GLN A 494 8.14 -31.83 7.25
CA GLN A 494 7.86 -33.20 7.68
C GLN A 494 7.33 -33.24 9.14
N GLY A 495 6.23 -33.95 9.37
CA GLY A 495 5.57 -34.03 10.67
C GLY A 495 4.60 -32.88 10.97
N CYS A 496 4.46 -31.94 10.05
CA CYS A 496 3.50 -30.83 10.13
C CYS A 496 2.46 -30.92 9.02
N GLN A 497 1.39 -30.15 9.17
CA GLN A 497 0.36 -29.88 8.17
C GLN A 497 0.22 -28.37 8.00
N ILE A 498 -0.29 -27.95 6.83
CA ILE A 498 -0.80 -26.59 6.66
C ILE A 498 -2.20 -26.54 7.25
N MET A 499 -2.46 -25.51 8.03
CA MET A 499 -3.80 -25.18 8.52
C MET A 499 -4.17 -23.79 8.03
N SER A 500 -5.32 -23.69 7.35
CA SER A 500 -5.90 -22.43 6.87
C SER A 500 -7.13 -22.10 7.70
N ALA A 501 -7.25 -20.85 8.12
CA ALA A 501 -8.40 -20.33 8.85
C ALA A 501 -8.89 -19.04 8.18
N ASP A 502 -10.06 -19.09 7.53
CA ASP A 502 -10.64 -18.00 6.73
C ASP A 502 -11.96 -17.53 7.31
N TYR A 503 -12.17 -16.21 7.37
CA TYR A 503 -13.42 -15.64 7.81
C TYR A 503 -14.55 -15.87 6.80
N SER A 504 -15.63 -16.47 7.25
CA SER A 504 -16.80 -16.74 6.41
C SER A 504 -17.64 -15.48 6.19
N GLN A 505 -17.73 -15.00 4.95
CA GLN A 505 -18.58 -13.87 4.53
C GLN A 505 -18.35 -12.59 5.35
N ILE A 506 -17.12 -12.29 5.73
CA ILE A 506 -16.78 -11.23 6.68
C ILE A 506 -17.37 -9.87 6.31
N GLU A 507 -17.27 -9.47 5.04
CA GLU A 507 -17.74 -8.16 4.60
C GLU A 507 -19.28 -8.03 4.68
N LEU A 508 -20.03 -9.13 4.46
CA LEU A 508 -21.49 -9.15 4.66
C LEU A 508 -21.88 -9.07 6.14
N ARG A 509 -21.12 -9.71 7.01
CA ARG A 509 -21.33 -9.64 8.47
C ARG A 509 -21.03 -8.25 8.99
N ILE A 510 -19.96 -7.62 8.50
CA ILE A 510 -19.63 -6.22 8.82
C ILE A 510 -20.71 -5.28 8.29
N MET A 511 -21.23 -5.49 7.07
CA MET A 511 -22.34 -4.71 6.55
C MET A 511 -23.60 -4.84 7.41
N ALA A 512 -23.95 -6.03 7.87
CA ALA A 512 -25.06 -6.25 8.78
C ALA A 512 -24.88 -5.46 10.10
N HIS A 513 -23.67 -5.48 10.65
CA HIS A 513 -23.32 -4.72 11.85
C HIS A 513 -23.45 -3.20 11.66
N LEU A 514 -22.83 -2.67 10.57
CA LEU A 514 -22.78 -1.24 10.29
C LEU A 514 -24.14 -0.66 9.89
N SER A 515 -24.91 -1.39 9.09
CA SER A 515 -26.20 -0.93 8.58
C SER A 515 -27.35 -1.06 9.61
N ASP A 516 -27.15 -1.88 10.63
CA ASP A 516 -28.18 -2.26 11.60
C ASP A 516 -29.48 -2.76 10.92
N ASP A 517 -29.30 -3.46 9.79
CA ASP A 517 -30.42 -3.97 9.01
C ASP A 517 -31.03 -5.21 9.67
N ALA A 518 -32.29 -5.09 10.12
CA ALA A 518 -32.95 -6.14 10.87
C ALA A 518 -33.06 -7.47 10.12
N ALA A 519 -33.19 -7.43 8.78
CA ALA A 519 -33.30 -8.63 7.97
C ALA A 519 -31.94 -9.33 7.80
N LEU A 520 -30.85 -8.58 7.61
CA LEU A 520 -29.50 -9.12 7.59
C LEU A 520 -29.07 -9.66 8.94
N LEU A 521 -29.31 -8.91 10.02
CA LEU A 521 -29.00 -9.34 11.39
C LEU A 521 -29.69 -10.68 11.71
N ARG A 522 -30.97 -10.79 11.39
CA ARG A 522 -31.75 -12.03 11.59
C ARG A 522 -31.21 -13.18 10.74
N ALA A 523 -30.92 -12.94 9.48
CA ALA A 523 -30.36 -13.97 8.60
C ALA A 523 -29.08 -14.59 9.17
N PHE A 524 -28.18 -13.77 9.69
CA PHE A 524 -26.94 -14.27 10.30
C PHE A 524 -27.18 -14.92 11.68
N ALA A 525 -28.11 -14.39 12.50
CA ALA A 525 -28.45 -14.99 13.78
C ALA A 525 -29.08 -16.38 13.64
N GLU A 526 -29.86 -16.62 12.58
CA GLU A 526 -30.51 -17.88 12.26
C GLU A 526 -29.63 -18.83 11.41
N GLY A 527 -28.40 -18.44 11.11
CA GLY A 527 -27.46 -19.24 10.27
C GLY A 527 -27.94 -19.42 8.83
N MET A 528 -28.79 -18.48 8.33
CA MET A 528 -29.30 -18.58 6.96
C MET A 528 -28.24 -18.18 5.93
N ASP A 529 -28.21 -18.88 4.81
CA ASP A 529 -27.42 -18.50 3.65
C ASP A 529 -28.02 -17.24 3.00
N VAL A 530 -27.41 -16.06 3.27
CA VAL A 530 -27.88 -14.76 2.76
C VAL A 530 -27.98 -14.76 1.23
N HIS A 531 -27.07 -15.46 0.51
CA HIS A 531 -27.13 -15.52 -0.94
C HIS A 531 -28.30 -16.40 -1.42
N ARG A 532 -28.62 -17.49 -0.73
CA ARG A 532 -29.81 -18.30 -1.02
C ARG A 532 -31.11 -17.53 -0.70
N ALA A 533 -31.15 -16.83 0.43
CA ALA A 533 -32.28 -15.99 0.79
C ALA A 533 -32.53 -14.90 -0.26
N THR A 534 -31.48 -14.18 -0.67
CA THR A 534 -31.56 -13.17 -1.72
C THR A 534 -31.98 -13.78 -3.07
N ALA A 535 -31.47 -14.97 -3.44
CA ALA A 535 -31.86 -15.65 -4.67
C ALA A 535 -33.35 -16.06 -4.63
N GLY A 536 -33.80 -16.62 -3.51
CA GLY A 536 -35.21 -16.98 -3.36
C GLY A 536 -36.16 -15.82 -3.63
N GLU A 537 -35.83 -14.64 -3.13
CA GLU A 537 -36.62 -13.43 -3.34
C GLU A 537 -36.52 -12.86 -4.78
N ILE A 538 -35.31 -12.85 -5.34
CA ILE A 538 -35.07 -12.37 -6.70
C ILE A 538 -35.85 -13.22 -7.72
N PHE A 539 -35.79 -14.55 -7.57
CA PHE A 539 -36.40 -15.50 -8.49
C PHE A 539 -37.82 -15.93 -8.09
N GLY A 540 -38.31 -15.51 -6.92
CA GLY A 540 -39.65 -15.83 -6.42
C GLY A 540 -39.83 -17.32 -6.09
N ILE A 541 -38.77 -17.98 -5.58
CA ILE A 541 -38.74 -19.41 -5.20
C ILE A 541 -38.33 -19.59 -3.73
N ALA A 542 -38.66 -20.74 -3.15
CA ALA A 542 -38.23 -21.02 -1.79
C ALA A 542 -36.70 -21.14 -1.70
N PRO A 543 -36.04 -20.65 -0.63
CA PRO A 543 -34.58 -20.76 -0.51
C PRO A 543 -34.03 -22.17 -0.63
N ALA A 544 -34.80 -23.18 -0.25
CA ALA A 544 -34.43 -24.61 -0.43
C ALA A 544 -34.31 -25.02 -1.90
N ASP A 545 -35.10 -24.42 -2.78
CA ASP A 545 -35.18 -24.76 -4.20
C ASP A 545 -34.19 -23.96 -5.06
N VAL A 546 -33.41 -23.08 -4.45
CA VAL A 546 -32.40 -22.23 -5.13
C VAL A 546 -31.29 -23.10 -5.68
N SER A 547 -31.07 -23.06 -7.01
CA SER A 547 -29.94 -23.72 -7.66
C SER A 547 -28.60 -23.07 -7.33
N SER A 548 -27.52 -23.81 -7.54
CA SER A 548 -26.16 -23.28 -7.35
C SER A 548 -25.85 -22.08 -8.26
N GLU A 549 -26.45 -22.05 -9.46
CA GLU A 549 -26.30 -20.95 -10.40
C GLU A 549 -27.06 -19.70 -9.91
N GLN A 550 -28.30 -19.86 -9.48
CA GLN A 550 -29.10 -18.76 -8.92
C GLN A 550 -28.44 -18.17 -7.65
N ARG A 551 -27.88 -19.05 -6.79
CA ARG A 551 -27.11 -18.62 -5.63
C ARG A 551 -25.86 -17.83 -6.06
N ARG A 552 -25.18 -18.24 -7.13
CA ARG A 552 -24.02 -17.51 -7.70
C ARG A 552 -24.44 -16.13 -8.21
N TYR A 553 -25.57 -16.01 -8.92
CA TYR A 553 -26.14 -14.74 -9.34
C TYR A 553 -26.44 -13.83 -8.14
N ALA A 554 -27.11 -14.35 -7.12
CA ALA A 554 -27.38 -13.58 -5.91
C ALA A 554 -26.11 -13.16 -5.18
N LYS A 555 -25.06 -13.97 -5.18
CA LYS A 555 -23.74 -13.57 -4.65
C LYS A 555 -23.19 -12.34 -5.39
N VAL A 556 -23.23 -12.33 -6.72
CA VAL A 556 -22.79 -11.17 -7.53
C VAL A 556 -23.63 -9.94 -7.23
N ILE A 557 -24.94 -10.09 -7.09
CA ILE A 557 -25.87 -9.00 -6.75
C ILE A 557 -25.57 -8.45 -5.36
N ASN A 558 -25.49 -9.30 -4.35
CA ASN A 558 -25.23 -8.91 -2.97
C ASN A 558 -23.94 -8.09 -2.86
N PHE A 559 -22.83 -8.65 -3.34
CA PHE A 559 -21.55 -7.95 -3.29
C PHE A 559 -21.53 -6.70 -4.18
N GLY A 560 -22.09 -6.79 -5.41
CA GLY A 560 -22.15 -5.65 -6.30
C GLY A 560 -22.92 -4.48 -5.69
N LEU A 561 -24.09 -4.71 -5.10
CA LEU A 561 -24.92 -3.65 -4.52
C LEU A 561 -24.32 -3.10 -3.22
N ILE A 562 -23.76 -3.93 -2.37
CA ILE A 562 -23.06 -3.50 -1.15
C ILE A 562 -21.86 -2.61 -1.50
N TYR A 563 -21.18 -2.90 -2.62
CA TYR A 563 -20.08 -2.07 -3.12
C TYR A 563 -20.53 -0.85 -3.96
N GLY A 564 -21.84 -0.57 -4.01
CA GLY A 564 -22.38 0.59 -4.68
C GLY A 564 -22.38 0.47 -6.20
N MET A 565 -22.50 -0.74 -6.75
CA MET A 565 -22.62 -0.98 -8.18
C MET A 565 -23.89 -0.32 -8.74
N SER A 566 -23.75 0.37 -9.88
CA SER A 566 -24.86 0.99 -10.57
C SER A 566 -25.70 -0.03 -11.35
N ALA A 567 -26.93 0.37 -11.75
CA ALA A 567 -27.78 -0.48 -12.60
C ALA A 567 -27.12 -0.84 -13.94
N TYR A 568 -26.28 0.04 -14.49
CA TYR A 568 -25.48 -0.25 -15.67
C TYR A 568 -24.42 -1.34 -15.40
N GLY A 569 -23.68 -1.20 -14.30
CA GLY A 569 -22.69 -2.21 -13.92
C GLY A 569 -23.31 -3.57 -13.62
N LEU A 570 -24.45 -3.59 -12.92
CA LEU A 570 -25.18 -4.82 -12.63
C LEU A 570 -25.72 -5.49 -13.91
N ALA A 571 -26.30 -4.72 -14.81
CA ALA A 571 -26.78 -5.20 -16.11
C ALA A 571 -25.65 -5.84 -16.93
N ALA A 572 -24.51 -5.18 -17.01
CA ALA A 572 -23.33 -5.70 -17.71
C ALA A 572 -22.78 -6.99 -17.09
N ASN A 573 -22.72 -7.09 -15.74
CA ASN A 573 -22.21 -8.27 -15.05
C ASN A 573 -23.14 -9.50 -15.17
N LEU A 574 -24.45 -9.28 -15.25
CA LEU A 574 -25.44 -10.36 -15.31
C LEU A 574 -25.92 -10.67 -16.73
N GLY A 575 -25.52 -9.87 -17.73
CA GLY A 575 -26.02 -10.02 -19.12
C GLY A 575 -27.51 -9.76 -19.23
N ILE A 576 -28.08 -8.81 -18.48
CA ILE A 576 -29.52 -8.47 -18.45
C ILE A 576 -29.79 -7.01 -18.88
N GLU A 577 -31.03 -6.73 -19.21
CA GLU A 577 -31.45 -5.37 -19.52
C GLU A 577 -31.34 -4.43 -18.30
N ARG A 578 -31.01 -3.16 -18.54
CA ARG A 578 -30.78 -2.14 -17.50
C ARG A 578 -31.99 -1.93 -16.59
N ASP A 579 -33.22 -2.02 -17.15
CA ASP A 579 -34.44 -1.86 -16.36
C ASP A 579 -34.69 -3.06 -15.44
N ALA A 580 -34.35 -4.27 -15.87
CA ALA A 580 -34.37 -5.46 -15.02
C ALA A 580 -33.34 -5.32 -13.88
N ALA A 581 -32.14 -4.84 -14.19
CA ALA A 581 -31.12 -4.57 -13.16
C ALA A 581 -31.62 -3.53 -12.15
N ARG A 582 -32.30 -2.47 -12.59
CA ARG A 582 -32.89 -1.46 -11.68
C ARG A 582 -33.95 -2.07 -10.79
N GLN A 583 -34.85 -2.92 -11.31
CA GLN A 583 -35.86 -3.62 -10.50
C GLN A 583 -35.19 -4.52 -9.43
N TYR A 584 -34.09 -5.20 -9.76
CA TYR A 584 -33.36 -5.99 -8.76
C TYR A 584 -32.76 -5.13 -7.66
N ILE A 585 -32.19 -3.97 -8.01
CA ILE A 585 -31.66 -2.99 -7.03
C ILE A 585 -32.78 -2.50 -6.11
N ASP A 586 -33.93 -2.14 -6.67
CA ASP A 586 -35.07 -1.63 -5.88
C ASP A 586 -35.62 -2.70 -4.94
N ARG A 587 -35.76 -3.96 -5.39
CA ARG A 587 -36.16 -5.10 -4.56
C ARG A 587 -35.14 -5.37 -3.44
N TYR A 588 -33.85 -5.34 -3.76
CA TYR A 588 -32.78 -5.53 -2.78
C TYR A 588 -32.84 -4.51 -1.67
N PHE A 589 -32.94 -3.23 -2.01
CA PHE A 589 -33.01 -2.16 -1.00
C PHE A 589 -34.37 -2.06 -0.30
N ALA A 590 -35.44 -2.55 -0.89
CA ALA A 590 -36.72 -2.74 -0.20
C ALA A 590 -36.60 -3.82 0.88
N ARG A 591 -35.81 -4.87 0.61
CA ARG A 591 -35.53 -5.95 1.58
C ARG A 591 -34.56 -5.53 2.68
N TYR A 592 -33.54 -4.75 2.31
CA TYR A 592 -32.46 -4.31 3.19
C TYR A 592 -32.42 -2.77 3.28
N PRO A 593 -33.47 -2.14 3.87
CA PRO A 593 -33.56 -0.68 3.94
C PRO A 593 -32.47 -0.06 4.82
N GLY A 594 -31.97 -0.80 5.83
CA GLY A 594 -30.86 -0.39 6.67
C GLY A 594 -29.58 -0.22 5.89
N VAL A 595 -29.31 -1.12 4.92
CA VAL A 595 -28.13 -1.02 4.04
C VAL A 595 -28.17 0.25 3.23
N ARG A 596 -29.34 0.59 2.63
CA ARG A 596 -29.50 1.84 1.85
C ARG A 596 -29.25 3.07 2.72
N ARG A 597 -29.88 3.12 3.90
CA ARG A 597 -29.70 4.21 4.87
C ARG A 597 -28.21 4.37 5.23
N PHE A 598 -27.53 3.29 5.57
CA PHE A 598 -26.09 3.31 5.87
C PHE A 598 -25.27 3.89 4.72
N MET A 599 -25.53 3.46 3.48
CA MET A 599 -24.81 3.94 2.30
C MET A 599 -25.02 5.45 2.08
N ASP A 600 -26.24 5.95 2.25
CA ASP A 600 -26.57 7.36 2.04
C ASP A 600 -25.97 8.25 3.16
N GLU A 601 -26.06 7.81 4.42
CA GLU A 601 -25.43 8.48 5.58
C GLU A 601 -23.91 8.49 5.48
N THR A 602 -23.30 7.39 5.02
CA THR A 602 -21.85 7.29 4.83
C THR A 602 -21.34 8.24 3.78
N ARG A 603 -22.07 8.37 2.64
CA ARG A 603 -21.74 9.38 1.61
C ARG A 603 -21.83 10.81 2.14
N LEU A 604 -22.85 11.09 2.97
CA LEU A 604 -23.02 12.42 3.58
C LEU A 604 -21.85 12.73 4.52
N ARG A 605 -21.56 11.84 5.47
CA ARG A 605 -20.42 11.98 6.40
C ARG A 605 -19.08 12.11 5.66
N ALA A 606 -18.86 11.31 4.62
CA ALA A 606 -17.66 11.40 3.80
C ALA A 606 -17.48 12.78 3.16
N ARG A 607 -18.56 13.38 2.68
CA ARG A 607 -18.53 14.76 2.14
C ARG A 607 -18.29 15.83 3.20
N GLU A 608 -18.78 15.64 4.42
CA GLU A 608 -18.59 16.58 5.53
C GLU A 608 -17.19 16.54 6.10
N GLN A 609 -16.63 15.33 6.30
CA GLN A 609 -15.39 15.11 7.06
C GLN A 609 -14.17 14.85 6.16
N GLY A 610 -14.38 14.47 4.89
CA GLY A 610 -13.28 14.05 4.00
C GLY A 610 -12.77 12.63 4.23
N TYR A 611 -13.33 11.91 5.20
CA TYR A 611 -12.98 10.53 5.53
C TYR A 611 -14.21 9.73 6.02
N VAL A 612 -14.06 8.42 6.12
CA VAL A 612 -14.95 7.51 6.82
C VAL A 612 -14.17 6.68 7.82
N GLU A 613 -14.85 6.00 8.76
CA GLU A 613 -14.18 5.25 9.82
C GLU A 613 -14.60 3.78 9.82
N THR A 614 -13.69 2.91 10.26
CA THR A 614 -13.99 1.51 10.57
C THR A 614 -14.74 1.43 11.90
N VAL A 615 -15.22 0.23 12.25
CA VAL A 615 -15.83 -0.05 13.58
C VAL A 615 -14.88 0.28 14.73
N PHE A 616 -13.57 0.18 14.49
CA PHE A 616 -12.53 0.44 15.50
C PHE A 616 -12.02 1.89 15.49
N GLY A 617 -12.49 2.74 14.55
CA GLY A 617 -12.14 4.15 14.47
C GLY A 617 -10.95 4.47 13.58
N ARG A 618 -10.49 3.51 12.75
CA ARG A 618 -9.49 3.81 11.70
C ARG A 618 -10.07 4.77 10.69
N ARG A 619 -9.37 5.87 10.40
CA ARG A 619 -9.78 6.88 9.41
C ARG A 619 -9.32 6.52 8.01
N LEU A 620 -10.27 6.49 7.10
CA LEU A 620 -10.08 6.12 5.70
C LEU A 620 -10.36 7.37 4.85
N TRP A 621 -9.29 8.08 4.50
CA TRP A 621 -9.36 9.36 3.81
C TRP A 621 -9.77 9.23 2.34
N LEU A 622 -10.58 10.19 1.87
CA LEU A 622 -11.18 10.20 0.53
C LEU A 622 -10.82 11.49 -0.22
N ALA A 623 -9.58 11.57 -0.71
CA ALA A 623 -9.03 12.77 -1.32
C ALA A 623 -9.90 13.37 -2.44
N GLU A 624 -10.61 12.53 -3.23
CA GLU A 624 -11.41 12.94 -4.38
C GLU A 624 -12.91 13.17 -4.05
N ILE A 625 -13.32 13.14 -2.77
CA ILE A 625 -14.73 13.26 -2.38
C ILE A 625 -15.34 14.63 -2.76
N HIS A 626 -14.52 15.66 -2.80
CA HIS A 626 -14.87 17.03 -3.19
C HIS A 626 -14.45 17.38 -4.64
N SER A 627 -14.00 16.37 -5.42
CA SER A 627 -13.54 16.60 -6.79
C SER A 627 -14.63 17.27 -7.65
N PRO A 628 -14.28 18.33 -8.40
CA PRO A 628 -15.19 18.93 -9.37
C PRO A 628 -15.55 17.97 -10.51
N SER A 629 -14.71 16.96 -10.75
CA SER A 629 -14.96 15.91 -11.73
C SER A 629 -16.04 14.94 -11.24
N GLY A 630 -17.21 14.90 -11.91
CA GLY A 630 -18.28 13.98 -11.58
C GLY A 630 -17.85 12.51 -11.49
N PRO A 631 -17.09 11.97 -12.46
CA PRO A 631 -16.60 10.58 -12.40
C PRO A 631 -15.68 10.30 -11.21
N ARG A 632 -14.74 11.23 -10.89
CA ARG A 632 -13.83 11.08 -9.74
C ARG A 632 -14.59 11.12 -8.41
N ARG A 633 -15.50 12.09 -8.26
CA ARG A 633 -16.36 12.18 -7.08
C ARG A 633 -17.24 10.93 -6.92
N ALA A 634 -17.85 10.41 -7.99
CA ALA A 634 -18.64 9.17 -7.93
C ALA A 634 -17.79 7.95 -7.56
N ALA A 635 -16.52 7.90 -7.98
CA ALA A 635 -15.57 6.86 -7.56
C ALA A 635 -15.25 6.99 -6.06
N ALA A 636 -15.00 8.20 -5.56
CA ALA A 636 -14.76 8.46 -4.14
C ALA A 636 -15.99 8.12 -3.27
N GLU A 637 -17.21 8.41 -3.74
CA GLU A 637 -18.46 8.03 -3.05
C GLU A 637 -18.64 6.50 -2.97
N ARG A 638 -18.25 5.75 -4.00
CA ARG A 638 -18.22 4.27 -3.92
C ARG A 638 -17.15 3.78 -2.97
N ALA A 639 -15.96 4.40 -3.00
CA ALA A 639 -14.89 4.09 -2.06
C ALA A 639 -15.34 4.36 -0.62
N ALA A 640 -16.08 5.44 -0.35
CA ALA A 640 -16.63 5.78 0.96
C ALA A 640 -17.51 4.66 1.53
N ILE A 641 -18.33 4.01 0.69
CA ILE A 641 -19.21 2.92 1.13
C ILE A 641 -18.40 1.67 1.47
N ASN A 642 -17.39 1.36 0.65
CA ASN A 642 -16.60 0.13 0.78
C ASN A 642 -15.57 0.20 1.89
N ALA A 643 -14.97 1.38 2.11
CA ALA A 643 -13.86 1.56 3.00
C ALA A 643 -14.16 1.13 4.47
N PRO A 644 -15.31 1.45 5.09
CA PRO A 644 -15.62 0.97 6.44
C PRO A 644 -15.67 -0.55 6.55
N MET A 645 -16.20 -1.24 5.54
CA MET A 645 -16.26 -2.72 5.53
C MET A 645 -14.88 -3.34 5.37
N GLN A 646 -14.16 -2.93 4.33
CA GLN A 646 -12.83 -3.47 4.02
C GLN A 646 -11.83 -3.14 5.14
N GLY A 647 -11.91 -1.93 5.68
CA GLY A 647 -11.05 -1.51 6.78
C GLY A 647 -11.37 -2.25 8.08
N THR A 648 -12.64 -2.49 8.39
CA THR A 648 -13.02 -3.29 9.56
C THR A 648 -12.58 -4.74 9.41
N ALA A 649 -12.69 -5.33 8.22
CA ALA A 649 -12.15 -6.67 7.95
C ALA A 649 -10.63 -6.72 8.15
N ALA A 650 -9.91 -5.69 7.69
CA ALA A 650 -8.47 -5.57 7.91
C ALA A 650 -8.11 -5.41 9.40
N ASP A 651 -8.88 -4.66 10.16
CA ASP A 651 -8.67 -4.54 11.61
C ASP A 651 -8.95 -5.87 12.33
N LEU A 652 -10.00 -6.59 11.95
CA LEU A 652 -10.35 -7.89 12.53
C LEU A 652 -9.26 -8.94 12.28
N ILE A 653 -8.74 -9.04 11.05
CA ILE A 653 -7.67 -10.00 10.75
C ILE A 653 -6.37 -9.64 11.47
N LYS A 654 -6.03 -8.37 11.61
CA LYS A 654 -4.88 -7.91 12.39
C LYS A 654 -5.01 -8.25 13.88
N LEU A 655 -6.18 -8.01 14.46
CA LEU A 655 -6.48 -8.41 15.84
C LEU A 655 -6.39 -9.93 16.02
N SER A 656 -6.86 -10.71 15.04
CA SER A 656 -6.73 -12.17 15.04
C SER A 656 -5.28 -12.61 15.00
N MET A 657 -4.45 -11.99 14.15
CA MET A 657 -3.01 -12.26 14.10
C MET A 657 -2.33 -12.04 15.46
N ILE A 658 -2.65 -10.93 16.12
CA ILE A 658 -2.10 -10.59 17.44
C ILE A 658 -2.55 -11.62 18.48
N ALA A 659 -3.85 -11.92 18.53
CA ALA A 659 -4.42 -12.87 19.50
C ALA A 659 -3.88 -14.30 19.31
N VAL A 660 -3.80 -14.76 18.05
CA VAL A 660 -3.28 -16.09 17.70
C VAL A 660 -1.79 -16.18 18.04
N GLN A 661 -0.98 -15.21 17.62
CA GLN A 661 0.45 -15.24 17.91
C GLN A 661 0.74 -15.23 19.42
N LYS A 662 0.05 -14.36 20.15
CA LYS A 662 0.18 -14.32 21.61
C LYS A 662 -0.19 -15.66 22.26
N TRP A 663 -1.28 -16.27 21.83
CA TRP A 663 -1.74 -17.57 22.37
C TRP A 663 -0.77 -18.70 22.03
N LEU A 664 -0.18 -18.72 20.83
CA LEU A 664 0.85 -19.71 20.46
C LEU A 664 2.09 -19.56 21.37
N ASP A 665 2.52 -18.32 21.62
CA ASP A 665 3.68 -18.01 22.48
C ASP A 665 3.39 -18.42 23.94
N ASP A 666 2.27 -17.98 24.50
CA ASP A 666 1.89 -18.25 25.89
C ASP A 666 1.67 -19.75 26.15
N GLY A 667 1.18 -20.48 25.15
CA GLY A 667 0.97 -21.92 25.19
C GLY A 667 2.22 -22.75 24.94
N GLY A 668 3.33 -22.14 24.54
CA GLY A 668 4.57 -22.85 24.17
C GLY A 668 4.37 -23.81 22.99
N LEU A 669 3.41 -23.51 22.08
CA LEU A 669 3.11 -24.34 20.94
C LEU A 669 4.21 -24.23 19.86
N ALA A 670 4.48 -25.34 19.20
CA ALA A 670 5.43 -25.38 18.08
C ALA A 670 4.84 -24.91 16.76
N SER A 671 3.51 -24.75 16.70
CA SER A 671 2.77 -24.20 15.56
C SER A 671 3.19 -22.77 15.24
N ARG A 672 3.19 -22.41 13.96
CA ARG A 672 3.73 -21.12 13.48
C ARG A 672 2.78 -20.46 12.48
N LEU A 673 2.47 -19.19 12.69
CA LEU A 673 1.79 -18.35 11.71
C LEU A 673 2.81 -17.97 10.61
N ILE A 674 2.50 -18.35 9.36
CA ILE A 674 3.45 -18.20 8.23
C ILE A 674 2.98 -17.26 7.13
N MET A 675 1.66 -17.11 6.93
CA MET A 675 1.10 -16.19 5.93
C MET A 675 -0.21 -15.57 6.41
N GLN A 676 -0.48 -14.39 5.89
CA GLN A 676 -1.78 -13.74 5.91
C GLN A 676 -2.17 -13.41 4.46
N VAL A 677 -3.33 -13.86 4.00
CA VAL A 677 -3.83 -13.68 2.64
C VAL A 677 -5.30 -13.26 2.68
N HIS A 678 -5.61 -12.03 2.29
CA HIS A 678 -6.97 -11.45 2.38
C HIS A 678 -7.56 -11.54 3.79
N ASP A 679 -8.52 -12.42 4.03
CA ASP A 679 -9.20 -12.62 5.30
C ASP A 679 -8.80 -13.97 5.95
N GLU A 680 -7.70 -14.57 5.48
CA GLU A 680 -7.19 -15.90 5.82
C GLU A 680 -5.88 -15.82 6.61
N LEU A 681 -5.73 -16.66 7.63
CA LEU A 681 -4.49 -16.97 8.33
C LEU A 681 -4.01 -18.37 7.97
N VAL A 682 -2.74 -18.51 7.63
CA VAL A 682 -2.13 -19.79 7.27
C VAL A 682 -1.02 -20.14 8.26
N LEU A 683 -1.10 -21.34 8.80
CA LEU A 683 -0.16 -21.85 9.81
C LEU A 683 0.49 -23.15 9.37
N GLU A 684 1.71 -23.36 9.82
CA GLU A 684 2.34 -24.70 9.90
C GLU A 684 2.07 -25.27 11.29
N VAL A 685 1.45 -26.45 11.34
CA VAL A 685 0.97 -27.06 12.60
C VAL A 685 1.51 -28.48 12.72
N PRO A 686 2.29 -28.81 13.77
CA PRO A 686 2.68 -30.19 14.07
C PRO A 686 1.46 -31.09 14.23
N GLN A 687 1.57 -32.32 13.78
CA GLN A 687 0.46 -33.25 13.78
C GLN A 687 -0.18 -33.46 15.16
N ALA A 688 0.62 -33.39 16.22
CA ALA A 688 0.15 -33.51 17.61
C ALA A 688 -0.65 -32.29 18.10
N GLU A 689 -0.53 -31.14 17.46
CA GLU A 689 -1.17 -29.88 17.87
C GLU A 689 -2.43 -29.55 17.05
N ILE A 690 -2.78 -30.34 16.01
CA ILE A 690 -3.83 -30.00 15.03
C ILE A 690 -5.16 -29.66 15.72
N GLU A 691 -5.66 -30.52 16.60
CA GLU A 691 -6.96 -30.29 17.26
C GLU A 691 -6.90 -29.08 18.21
N THR A 692 -5.81 -28.96 18.99
CA THR A 692 -5.61 -27.81 19.88
C THR A 692 -5.59 -26.50 19.10
N VAL A 693 -4.87 -26.45 17.97
CA VAL A 693 -4.75 -25.24 17.15
C VAL A 693 -6.04 -24.93 16.42
N ARG A 694 -6.74 -25.94 15.93
CA ARG A 694 -8.07 -25.77 15.31
C ARG A 694 -9.06 -25.11 16.28
N ASP A 695 -9.18 -25.64 17.50
CA ASP A 695 -10.09 -25.12 18.52
C ASP A 695 -9.66 -23.72 18.98
N GLY A 696 -8.34 -23.51 19.13
CA GLY A 696 -7.75 -22.22 19.45
C GLY A 696 -8.05 -21.16 18.41
N LEU A 697 -7.83 -21.43 17.14
CA LEU A 697 -8.10 -20.52 16.01
C LEU A 697 -9.60 -20.18 15.95
N SER A 698 -10.47 -21.19 16.01
CA SER A 698 -11.91 -20.97 16.00
C SER A 698 -12.34 -20.03 17.10
N ARG A 699 -11.93 -20.29 18.33
CA ARG A 699 -12.28 -19.47 19.51
C ARG A 699 -11.69 -18.05 19.43
N LEU A 700 -10.41 -17.92 19.05
CA LEU A 700 -9.73 -16.63 19.04
C LEU A 700 -10.23 -15.74 17.92
N MET A 701 -10.29 -16.24 16.67
CA MET A 701 -10.73 -15.43 15.54
C MET A 701 -12.21 -15.02 15.66
N THR A 702 -13.09 -15.89 16.17
CA THR A 702 -14.49 -15.51 16.40
C THR A 702 -14.68 -14.57 17.60
N GLY A 703 -13.73 -14.54 18.53
CA GLY A 703 -13.79 -13.79 19.78
C GLY A 703 -13.07 -12.43 19.79
N VAL A 704 -12.36 -12.04 18.70
CA VAL A 704 -11.54 -10.80 18.67
C VAL A 704 -12.35 -9.52 18.76
N ALA A 705 -13.64 -9.57 18.41
CA ALA A 705 -14.53 -8.41 18.48
C ALA A 705 -15.98 -8.83 18.73
N GLN A 706 -16.75 -7.94 19.35
CA GLN A 706 -18.19 -8.11 19.53
C GLN A 706 -18.94 -7.32 18.47
N LEU A 707 -19.35 -8.01 17.40
CA LEU A 707 -20.26 -7.46 16.41
C LEU A 707 -21.71 -7.82 16.75
N LYS A 708 -22.68 -7.15 16.12
CA LYS A 708 -24.12 -7.47 16.22
C LYS A 708 -24.48 -8.83 15.59
N VAL A 709 -23.55 -9.42 14.87
CA VAL A 709 -23.63 -10.76 14.25
C VAL A 709 -22.43 -11.60 14.67
N PRO A 710 -22.59 -12.94 14.81
CA PRO A 710 -21.47 -13.80 15.13
C PRO A 710 -20.44 -13.78 14.01
N LEU A 711 -19.15 -13.80 14.37
CA LEU A 711 -18.08 -14.11 13.42
C LEU A 711 -17.97 -15.62 13.26
N GLU A 712 -17.72 -16.06 12.05
CA GLU A 712 -17.52 -17.49 11.73
C GLU A 712 -16.23 -17.67 10.94
N VAL A 713 -15.53 -18.76 11.21
CA VAL A 713 -14.25 -19.10 10.62
C VAL A 713 -14.32 -20.52 10.05
N GLY A 714 -14.02 -20.66 8.78
CA GLY A 714 -13.76 -21.96 8.14
C GLY A 714 -12.33 -22.38 8.40
N ILE A 715 -12.10 -23.61 8.89
CA ILE A 715 -10.75 -24.12 9.15
C ILE A 715 -10.56 -25.41 8.37
N GLY A 716 -9.54 -25.42 7.50
CA GLY A 716 -9.10 -26.60 6.77
C GLY A 716 -7.69 -26.99 7.14
N VAL A 717 -7.36 -28.27 6.92
CA VAL A 717 -6.05 -28.85 7.21
C VAL A 717 -5.63 -29.76 6.06
N GLY A 718 -4.42 -29.60 5.60
CA GLY A 718 -3.90 -30.40 4.49
C GLY A 718 -2.37 -30.41 4.42
N PRO A 719 -1.78 -31.25 3.58
CA PRO A 719 -0.34 -31.33 3.39
C PRO A 719 0.23 -30.11 2.67
N ASN A 720 -0.62 -29.32 2.02
CA ASN A 720 -0.29 -28.09 1.30
C ASN A 720 -1.42 -27.07 1.41
N TRP A 721 -1.16 -25.86 0.97
CA TRP A 721 -2.10 -24.74 1.11
C TRP A 721 -3.41 -24.94 0.31
N GLU A 722 -3.37 -25.51 -0.90
CA GLU A 722 -4.58 -25.76 -1.69
C GLU A 722 -5.51 -26.76 -1.02
N GLN A 723 -4.95 -27.83 -0.41
CA GLN A 723 -5.75 -28.86 0.25
C GLN A 723 -6.21 -28.46 1.67
N ALA A 724 -5.61 -27.41 2.22
CA ALA A 724 -6.01 -26.83 3.50
C ALA A 724 -7.09 -25.75 3.37
N HIS A 725 -7.48 -25.34 2.14
CA HIS A 725 -8.41 -24.25 1.88
C HIS A 725 -9.82 -24.70 1.54
#